data_93ca0d9a54a1de36f4432c2e2bbf58fb
#
_entry.id   93ca0d9a54a1de36f4432c2e2bbf58fb
#
_cell.length_a   1.000
_cell.length_b   1.000
_cell.length_c   1.000
_cell.angle_alpha   90.00
_cell.angle_beta   90.00
_cell.angle_gamma   90.00
#
_symmetry.space_group_name_H-M   'P 1'
#
loop_
_entity.id
_entity.type
_entity.pdbx_description
1 polymer ?
#
loop_
_entity_poly.entity_id
_entity_poly.type
_entity_poly.pdbx_seq_one_letter_code
_entity_poly.pdbx_strand_id
1 'polypeptide(L)'
;MQLDLAKAYHSGEGVTKDVNKAKYWAEQASKNGNSEAEMLLASWAYEINASNPEAIERLTQVANKGNTEAQRMLADAYLEGKGVEKSEAKAIEMLEKAAKGGDAEAMYQLGNFYFYGNSPLIGKYYKKAINYYTQAANKGNAAAQAQLALCFYNGIGTNASPKDAFSWILKSVNTNPTPKAQNNLGVCYAVGIGAHPSNAQALESFQKAAEAGDVTAQYNLGNMLLQEGQLDVKKGFDYLEKAAAANHLLALKKLGDLYFNGKYTNQSFERAFEYYTKASKQTPTPQKEMLDYFYQGQEEAYADVLYNLSQCYAEGKGVKKSMREAGKWAVKSARFSNKYAFDWLNKIVEKNDPKESPEVILAVADGYFYAKGTRKQNDKAFPLYEKLAKQQDNTTAQKRLMEYYFEVKNPDKNDEKAVYWAERVAKKGDASTQFSLGKYYMTMVPDVKPQPATPAPKPTPKQTTKKPAATATPTVAVTSSRSIEPNSPEAEARAELLRRQRGGKSISSAKQQYAVRASIRPAVAQNAPKTPMKHLNETKGVHWLAKAAEQNNVEALNELGSYYFEKQNFGQALANFQKSAQRDYAQGQYNLANCYYNGNGIDRSYEKAANYYKLSARKDYAPAQFRLGHCYYHGEGIEQSDSRAADWFEQACDNGEKKGCDMLKVVTAKK
;
A
#
# COMPACT_ATOMS: atom_id res chain seq x y z
N MET A 1 49.76 -13.28 13.19
CA MET A 1 50.58 -14.14 12.31
C MET A 1 49.86 -15.42 11.86
N GLN A 2 49.45 -16.39 12.72
CA GLN A 2 48.75 -17.61 12.28
C GLN A 2 47.42 -17.30 11.59
N LEU A 3 46.64 -16.38 12.12
CA LEU A 3 45.37 -15.91 11.53
C LEU A 3 45.61 -15.20 10.17
N ASP A 4 46.60 -14.36 10.09
CA ASP A 4 46.93 -13.62 8.86
C ASP A 4 47.39 -14.59 7.75
N LEU A 5 48.12 -15.61 8.12
CA LEU A 5 48.53 -16.68 7.22
C LEU A 5 47.33 -17.51 6.74
N ALA A 6 46.40 -17.80 7.64
CA ALA A 6 45.14 -18.47 7.29
C ALA A 6 44.34 -17.65 6.28
N LYS A 7 44.18 -16.35 6.48
CA LYS A 7 43.50 -15.42 5.57
C LYS A 7 44.22 -15.35 4.23
N ALA A 8 45.56 -15.21 4.23
CA ALA A 8 46.37 -15.13 3.02
C ALA A 8 46.22 -16.41 2.16
N TYR A 9 46.28 -17.62 2.75
CA TYR A 9 46.07 -18.86 1.99
C TYR A 9 44.62 -19.01 1.51
N HIS A 10 43.64 -18.47 2.21
CA HIS A 10 42.25 -18.53 1.79
C HIS A 10 41.95 -17.58 0.62
N SER A 11 42.45 -16.35 0.68
CA SER A 11 42.26 -15.33 -0.40
C SER A 11 43.19 -15.56 -1.58
N GLY A 12 44.40 -16.08 -1.36
CA GLY A 12 45.49 -16.13 -2.32
C GLY A 12 46.28 -14.82 -2.39
N GLU A 13 46.19 -13.95 -1.38
CA GLU A 13 46.86 -12.68 -1.32
C GLU A 13 48.29 -12.85 -0.80
N GLY A 14 49.26 -12.55 -1.64
CA GLY A 14 50.68 -12.74 -1.32
C GLY A 14 51.20 -14.18 -1.34
N VAL A 15 50.32 -15.17 -1.43
CA VAL A 15 50.62 -16.62 -1.51
C VAL A 15 49.65 -17.32 -2.47
N THR A 16 50.06 -18.48 -3.01
CA THR A 16 49.12 -19.30 -3.80
C THR A 16 47.97 -19.77 -2.92
N LYS A 17 46.73 -19.56 -3.39
CA LYS A 17 45.52 -19.99 -2.66
C LYS A 17 45.54 -21.49 -2.37
N ASP A 18 45.38 -21.83 -1.09
CA ASP A 18 45.38 -23.22 -0.61
C ASP A 18 44.43 -23.33 0.61
N VAL A 19 43.24 -23.86 0.33
CA VAL A 19 42.16 -23.97 1.35
C VAL A 19 42.55 -24.91 2.50
N ASN A 20 43.36 -25.94 2.23
CA ASN A 20 43.83 -26.86 3.27
C ASN A 20 44.82 -26.20 4.22
N LYS A 21 45.75 -25.43 3.69
CA LYS A 21 46.69 -24.65 4.50
C LYS A 21 45.96 -23.51 5.25
N ALA A 22 44.99 -22.87 4.61
CA ALA A 22 44.15 -21.86 5.27
C ALA A 22 43.46 -22.45 6.49
N LYS A 23 42.80 -23.62 6.34
CA LYS A 23 42.14 -24.35 7.44
C LYS A 23 43.12 -24.73 8.53
N TYR A 24 44.26 -25.33 8.16
CA TYR A 24 45.29 -25.70 9.13
C TYR A 24 45.74 -24.52 10.01
N TRP A 25 46.08 -23.40 9.38
CA TRP A 25 46.55 -22.22 10.11
C TRP A 25 45.44 -21.59 10.96
N ALA A 26 44.20 -21.59 10.48
CA ALA A 26 43.06 -21.14 11.28
C ALA A 26 42.81 -22.05 12.49
N GLU A 27 42.94 -23.38 12.36
CA GLU A 27 42.85 -24.33 13.47
C GLU A 27 43.96 -24.11 14.50
N GLN A 28 45.21 -23.84 14.07
CA GLN A 28 46.29 -23.53 15.00
C GLN A 28 46.02 -22.21 15.74
N ALA A 29 45.51 -21.18 15.07
CA ALA A 29 45.15 -19.93 15.70
C ALA A 29 43.99 -20.09 16.69
N SER A 30 42.99 -20.89 16.34
CA SER A 30 41.82 -21.22 17.20
C SER A 30 42.27 -21.98 18.48
N LYS A 31 43.15 -22.99 18.35
CA LYS A 31 43.72 -23.72 19.49
C LYS A 31 44.49 -22.79 20.44
N ASN A 32 45.06 -21.71 19.94
CA ASN A 32 45.72 -20.68 20.73
C ASN A 32 44.76 -19.61 21.28
N GLY A 33 43.43 -19.87 21.24
CA GLY A 33 42.42 -19.00 21.82
C GLY A 33 42.00 -17.80 20.95
N ASN A 34 42.35 -17.81 19.67
CA ASN A 34 41.94 -16.73 18.77
C ASN A 34 40.48 -16.89 18.35
N SER A 35 39.59 -16.06 18.89
CA SER A 35 38.13 -16.10 18.61
C SER A 35 37.77 -15.74 17.15
N GLU A 36 38.59 -14.93 16.50
CA GLU A 36 38.39 -14.60 15.09
C GLU A 36 38.69 -15.79 14.18
N ALA A 37 39.73 -16.60 14.55
CA ALA A 37 40.01 -17.85 13.85
C ALA A 37 38.88 -18.88 14.02
N GLU A 38 38.26 -18.97 15.22
CA GLU A 38 37.07 -19.81 15.42
C GLU A 38 35.92 -19.37 14.50
N MET A 39 35.69 -18.07 14.40
CA MET A 39 34.67 -17.52 13.54
C MET A 39 34.93 -17.83 12.04
N LEU A 40 36.17 -17.64 11.57
CA LEU A 40 36.55 -17.97 10.20
C LEU A 40 36.36 -19.44 9.87
N LEU A 41 36.73 -20.35 10.77
CA LEU A 41 36.50 -21.77 10.58
C LEU A 41 35.01 -22.12 10.49
N ALA A 42 34.18 -21.46 11.29
CA ALA A 42 32.72 -21.67 11.27
C ALA A 42 32.11 -21.10 9.98
N SER A 43 32.53 -19.89 9.56
CA SER A 43 32.02 -19.28 8.32
C SER A 43 32.43 -20.09 7.08
N TRP A 44 33.69 -20.49 6.96
CA TRP A 44 34.15 -21.31 5.84
C TRP A 44 33.45 -22.66 5.77
N ALA A 45 33.23 -23.31 6.91
CA ALA A 45 32.47 -24.56 6.94
C ALA A 45 31.03 -24.38 6.47
N TYR A 46 30.40 -23.27 6.88
CA TYR A 46 29.03 -22.90 6.49
C TYR A 46 28.94 -22.51 5.01
N GLU A 47 29.91 -21.72 4.48
CA GLU A 47 29.98 -21.35 3.06
C GLU A 47 30.15 -22.57 2.13
N ILE A 48 30.96 -23.55 2.53
CA ILE A 48 31.17 -24.78 1.76
C ILE A 48 29.88 -25.61 1.72
N ASN A 49 29.21 -25.78 2.83
CA ASN A 49 27.94 -26.51 2.90
C ASN A 49 27.09 -26.03 4.08
N ALA A 50 26.22 -25.06 3.80
CA ALA A 50 25.30 -24.48 4.78
C ALA A 50 24.30 -25.48 5.38
N SER A 51 24.10 -26.64 4.73
CA SER A 51 23.21 -27.71 5.23
C SER A 51 23.94 -28.76 6.09
N ASN A 52 25.26 -28.64 6.27
CA ASN A 52 26.02 -29.55 7.11
C ASN A 52 25.74 -29.28 8.58
N PRO A 53 25.21 -30.29 9.37
CA PRO A 53 24.95 -30.12 10.78
C PRO A 53 26.20 -29.73 11.61
N GLU A 54 27.37 -30.22 11.24
CA GLU A 54 28.63 -29.86 11.92
C GLU A 54 28.99 -28.37 11.74
N ALA A 55 28.75 -27.81 10.54
CA ALA A 55 28.98 -26.40 10.29
C ALA A 55 28.04 -25.51 11.12
N ILE A 56 26.76 -25.90 11.21
CA ILE A 56 25.77 -25.23 12.07
C ILE A 56 26.13 -25.35 13.55
N GLU A 57 26.58 -26.52 13.99
CA GLU A 57 26.99 -26.70 15.40
C GLU A 57 28.15 -25.77 15.75
N ARG A 58 29.21 -25.73 14.94
CA ARG A 58 30.34 -24.80 15.10
C ARG A 58 29.89 -23.35 15.11
N LEU A 59 29.01 -22.96 14.16
CA LEU A 59 28.46 -21.61 14.11
C LEU A 59 27.67 -21.28 15.37
N THR A 60 26.88 -22.24 15.88
CA THR A 60 26.13 -22.09 17.14
C THR A 60 27.05 -21.95 18.37
N GLN A 61 28.14 -22.69 18.42
CA GLN A 61 29.14 -22.58 19.52
C GLN A 61 29.77 -21.19 19.54
N VAL A 62 30.15 -20.65 18.35
CA VAL A 62 30.75 -19.32 18.24
C VAL A 62 29.72 -18.23 18.56
N ALA A 63 28.47 -18.39 18.12
CA ALA A 63 27.35 -17.45 18.38
C ALA A 63 27.05 -17.40 19.91
N ASN A 64 27.08 -18.56 20.61
CA ASN A 64 26.86 -18.64 22.04
C ASN A 64 27.97 -17.98 22.85
N LYS A 65 29.20 -17.90 22.32
CA LYS A 65 30.32 -17.14 22.92
C LYS A 65 30.15 -15.61 22.74
N GLY A 66 29.09 -15.16 22.07
CA GLY A 66 28.76 -13.73 21.90
C GLY A 66 29.29 -13.11 20.60
N ASN A 67 29.79 -13.90 19.67
CA ASN A 67 30.20 -13.38 18.38
C ASN A 67 28.98 -12.94 17.55
N THR A 68 28.87 -11.65 17.25
CA THR A 68 27.70 -11.06 16.63
C THR A 68 27.53 -11.45 15.17
N GLU A 69 28.63 -11.67 14.45
CA GLU A 69 28.60 -12.13 13.07
C GLU A 69 28.08 -13.58 12.98
N ALA A 70 28.54 -14.47 13.87
CA ALA A 70 28.04 -15.82 13.97
C ALA A 70 26.53 -15.85 14.34
N GLN A 71 26.09 -14.97 15.24
CA GLN A 71 24.68 -14.81 15.59
C GLN A 71 23.85 -14.39 14.38
N ARG A 72 24.33 -13.46 13.56
CA ARG A 72 23.66 -13.00 12.32
C ARG A 72 23.62 -14.13 11.28
N MET A 73 24.74 -14.81 11.03
CA MET A 73 24.76 -15.96 10.10
C MET A 73 23.81 -17.07 10.54
N LEU A 74 23.72 -17.34 11.83
CA LEU A 74 22.79 -18.32 12.38
C LEU A 74 21.33 -17.85 12.24
N ALA A 75 21.07 -16.56 12.35
CA ALA A 75 19.75 -15.99 12.06
C ALA A 75 19.36 -16.18 10.59
N ASP A 76 20.27 -15.93 9.65
CA ASP A 76 20.03 -16.18 8.23
C ASP A 76 19.78 -17.69 7.96
N ALA A 77 20.52 -18.57 8.62
CA ALA A 77 20.30 -20.01 8.54
C ALA A 77 18.88 -20.40 9.01
N TYR A 78 18.39 -19.83 10.12
CA TYR A 78 17.02 -20.05 10.60
C TYR A 78 15.95 -19.45 9.67
N LEU A 79 16.20 -18.31 9.01
CA LEU A 79 15.26 -17.71 8.05
C LEU A 79 15.09 -18.56 6.80
N GLU A 80 16.18 -19.12 6.32
CA GLU A 80 16.20 -19.90 5.08
C GLU A 80 15.92 -21.39 5.29
N GLY A 81 16.10 -21.89 6.53
CA GLY A 81 16.03 -23.34 6.85
C GLY A 81 17.26 -24.11 6.35
N LYS A 82 18.44 -23.46 6.30
CA LYS A 82 19.69 -24.07 5.86
C LYS A 82 20.39 -24.75 7.02
N GLY A 83 20.43 -26.08 7.03
CA GLY A 83 21.07 -26.89 8.06
C GLY A 83 20.35 -26.89 9.41
N VAL A 84 19.25 -26.13 9.53
CA VAL A 84 18.37 -26.06 10.71
C VAL A 84 16.93 -26.02 10.27
N GLU A 85 16.02 -26.44 11.14
CA GLU A 85 14.59 -26.22 10.90
C GLU A 85 14.29 -24.72 10.80
N LYS A 86 13.56 -24.34 9.78
CA LYS A 86 13.17 -22.92 9.54
C LYS A 86 12.41 -22.38 10.76
N SER A 87 12.94 -21.34 11.38
CA SER A 87 12.35 -20.72 12.57
C SER A 87 12.62 -19.24 12.63
N GLU A 88 11.64 -18.47 12.26
CA GLU A 88 11.72 -17.00 12.31
C GLU A 88 11.88 -16.48 13.76
N ALA A 89 11.29 -17.16 14.75
CA ALA A 89 11.45 -16.80 16.16
C ALA A 89 12.91 -16.88 16.62
N LYS A 90 13.59 -17.99 16.26
CA LYS A 90 15.01 -18.16 16.57
C LYS A 90 15.88 -17.17 15.80
N ALA A 91 15.53 -16.87 14.54
CA ALA A 91 16.23 -15.87 13.75
C ALA A 91 16.18 -14.49 14.41
N ILE A 92 14.98 -14.05 14.81
CA ILE A 92 14.81 -12.75 15.50
C ILE A 92 15.58 -12.74 16.83
N GLU A 93 15.54 -13.82 17.60
CA GLU A 93 16.31 -13.94 18.85
C GLU A 93 17.82 -13.78 18.61
N MET A 94 18.36 -14.41 17.56
CA MET A 94 19.77 -14.27 17.20
C MET A 94 20.11 -12.86 16.73
N LEU A 95 19.25 -12.24 15.92
CA LEU A 95 19.42 -10.85 15.52
C LEU A 95 19.36 -9.88 16.70
N GLU A 96 18.46 -10.09 17.67
CA GLU A 96 18.41 -9.28 18.90
C GLU A 96 19.70 -9.41 19.74
N LYS A 97 20.26 -10.61 19.83
CA LYS A 97 21.56 -10.83 20.50
C LYS A 97 22.70 -10.11 19.76
N ALA A 98 22.76 -10.25 18.43
CA ALA A 98 23.76 -9.59 17.61
C ALA A 98 23.64 -8.05 17.68
N ALA A 99 22.41 -7.51 17.64
CA ALA A 99 22.16 -6.09 17.78
C ALA A 99 22.59 -5.54 19.14
N LYS A 100 22.30 -6.27 20.23
CA LYS A 100 22.79 -5.93 21.58
C LYS A 100 24.33 -5.93 21.65
N GLY A 101 24.97 -6.84 20.92
CA GLY A 101 26.41 -6.89 20.76
C GLY A 101 27.00 -5.78 19.87
N GLY A 102 26.11 -4.98 19.24
CA GLY A 102 26.52 -3.83 18.45
C GLY A 102 26.65 -4.06 16.95
N ASP A 103 26.16 -5.19 16.43
CA ASP A 103 26.17 -5.49 14.99
C ASP A 103 25.18 -4.58 14.23
N ALA A 104 25.74 -3.74 13.36
CA ALA A 104 24.95 -2.75 12.61
C ALA A 104 24.03 -3.39 11.55
N GLU A 105 24.44 -4.52 10.96
CA GLU A 105 23.65 -5.23 9.97
C GLU A 105 22.48 -5.95 10.64
N ALA A 106 22.68 -6.56 11.79
CA ALA A 106 21.59 -7.15 12.58
C ALA A 106 20.55 -6.09 13.00
N MET A 107 20.99 -4.90 13.39
CA MET A 107 20.09 -3.77 13.67
C MET A 107 19.31 -3.37 12.43
N TYR A 108 19.96 -3.30 11.26
CA TYR A 108 19.29 -3.00 9.99
C TYR A 108 18.25 -4.08 9.63
N GLN A 109 18.59 -5.35 9.77
CA GLN A 109 17.67 -6.46 9.50
C GLN A 109 16.46 -6.43 10.46
N LEU A 110 16.64 -6.18 11.76
CA LEU A 110 15.55 -5.97 12.70
C LEU A 110 14.67 -4.76 12.31
N GLY A 111 15.31 -3.67 11.90
CA GLY A 111 14.59 -2.51 11.33
C GLY A 111 13.68 -2.92 10.18
N ASN A 112 14.16 -3.75 9.26
CA ASN A 112 13.37 -4.26 8.13
C ASN A 112 12.19 -5.14 8.60
N PHE A 113 12.39 -6.02 9.59
CA PHE A 113 11.29 -6.82 10.14
C PHE A 113 10.17 -5.95 10.69
N TYR A 114 10.51 -4.90 11.47
CA TYR A 114 9.51 -3.97 12.01
C TYR A 114 8.91 -3.03 10.96
N PHE A 115 9.65 -2.69 9.90
CA PHE A 115 9.17 -1.79 8.85
C PHE A 115 8.18 -2.48 7.90
N TYR A 116 8.53 -3.67 7.43
CA TYR A 116 7.71 -4.38 6.43
C TYR A 116 6.61 -5.24 7.07
N GLY A 117 6.78 -5.63 8.33
CA GLY A 117 5.84 -6.54 9.00
C GLY A 117 5.73 -7.89 8.29
N ASN A 118 6.78 -8.31 7.58
CA ASN A 118 6.79 -9.54 6.79
C ASN A 118 6.94 -10.79 7.67
N SER A 119 7.26 -10.57 8.96
CA SER A 119 7.37 -11.63 9.94
C SER A 119 6.00 -12.03 10.46
N PRO A 120 5.67 -13.34 10.47
CA PRO A 120 4.53 -13.82 11.21
C PRO A 120 4.62 -13.52 12.72
N LEU A 121 5.75 -13.12 13.25
CA LEU A 121 5.99 -12.83 14.67
C LEU A 121 5.98 -11.34 15.00
N ILE A 122 6.19 -10.47 14.00
CA ILE A 122 6.33 -9.03 14.15
C ILE A 122 5.42 -8.31 13.18
N GLY A 123 4.48 -7.50 13.66
CA GLY A 123 3.68 -6.59 12.84
C GLY A 123 4.48 -5.38 12.38
N LYS A 124 3.89 -4.54 11.52
CA LYS A 124 4.48 -3.26 11.12
C LYS A 124 4.55 -2.34 12.32
N TYR A 125 5.76 -1.94 12.71
CA TYR A 125 5.98 -1.04 13.82
C TYR A 125 7.06 -0.01 13.46
N TYR A 126 6.64 1.03 12.79
CA TYR A 126 7.52 2.03 12.19
C TYR A 126 8.43 2.76 13.18
N LYS A 127 7.95 3.05 14.41
CA LYS A 127 8.79 3.70 15.43
C LYS A 127 9.96 2.84 15.86
N LYS A 128 9.73 1.52 16.08
CA LYS A 128 10.81 0.57 16.36
C LYS A 128 11.76 0.41 15.18
N ALA A 129 11.21 0.35 13.96
CA ALA A 129 12.02 0.28 12.75
C ALA A 129 12.98 1.45 12.66
N ILE A 130 12.49 2.69 12.87
CA ILE A 130 13.32 3.91 12.87
C ILE A 130 14.38 3.85 13.95
N ASN A 131 14.05 3.39 15.15
CA ASN A 131 15.03 3.28 16.23
C ASN A 131 16.17 2.33 15.85
N TYR A 132 15.87 1.15 15.30
CA TYR A 132 16.89 0.20 14.83
C TYR A 132 17.68 0.76 13.64
N TYR A 133 17.01 1.37 12.65
CA TYR A 133 17.69 2.03 11.53
C TYR A 133 18.62 3.15 12.01
N THR A 134 18.19 3.94 13.00
CA THR A 134 19.02 5.02 13.56
C THR A 134 20.28 4.46 14.22
N GLN A 135 20.16 3.38 15.00
CA GLN A 135 21.30 2.73 15.64
C GLN A 135 22.25 2.17 14.58
N ALA A 136 21.75 1.45 13.57
CA ALA A 136 22.56 0.92 12.48
C ALA A 136 23.24 2.02 11.66
N ALA A 137 22.51 3.08 11.31
CA ALA A 137 22.98 4.21 10.53
C ALA A 137 24.10 4.99 11.23
N ASN A 138 23.97 5.18 12.55
CA ASN A 138 25.01 5.82 13.37
C ASN A 138 26.30 4.98 13.48
N LYS A 139 26.18 3.66 13.27
CA LYS A 139 27.33 2.76 13.16
C LYS A 139 27.88 2.62 11.72
N GLY A 140 27.38 3.45 10.79
CA GLY A 140 27.89 3.47 9.42
C GLY A 140 27.23 2.46 8.47
N ASN A 141 26.08 1.88 8.82
CA ASN A 141 25.36 1.03 7.89
C ASN A 141 24.67 1.90 6.81
N ALA A 142 25.19 1.87 5.58
CA ALA A 142 24.73 2.71 4.47
C ALA A 142 23.29 2.37 4.04
N ALA A 143 22.88 1.10 4.14
CA ALA A 143 21.50 0.69 3.83
C ALA A 143 20.51 1.25 4.85
N ALA A 144 20.86 1.24 6.14
CA ALA A 144 20.07 1.86 7.19
C ALA A 144 19.98 3.38 7.02
N GLN A 145 21.07 4.04 6.62
CA GLN A 145 21.08 5.48 6.30
C GLN A 145 20.10 5.80 5.15
N ALA A 146 20.07 4.99 4.09
CA ALA A 146 19.14 5.14 2.99
C ALA A 146 17.68 4.90 3.44
N GLN A 147 17.42 3.93 4.31
CA GLN A 147 16.07 3.69 4.85
C GLN A 147 15.60 4.81 5.78
N LEU A 148 16.48 5.39 6.59
CA LEU A 148 16.16 6.57 7.38
C LEU A 148 15.80 7.76 6.49
N ALA A 149 16.54 7.99 5.41
CA ALA A 149 16.21 9.04 4.46
C ALA A 149 14.79 8.86 3.89
N LEU A 150 14.40 7.63 3.57
CA LEU A 150 13.04 7.28 3.15
C LEU A 150 12.00 7.61 4.22
N CYS A 151 12.27 7.24 5.47
CA CYS A 151 11.36 7.49 6.59
C CYS A 151 11.15 9.00 6.80
N PHE A 152 12.23 9.79 6.80
CA PHE A 152 12.15 11.23 6.96
C PHE A 152 11.51 11.94 5.75
N TYR A 153 11.74 11.46 4.53
CA TYR A 153 11.11 12.05 3.35
C TYR A 153 9.59 11.88 3.36
N ASN A 154 9.12 10.67 3.67
CA ASN A 154 7.70 10.33 3.62
C ASN A 154 6.96 10.53 4.96
N GLY A 155 7.64 10.85 6.05
CA GLY A 155 7.05 10.93 7.38
C GLY A 155 6.57 9.58 7.91
N ILE A 156 7.27 8.47 7.56
CA ILE A 156 6.90 7.13 8.00
C ILE A 156 7.46 6.88 9.40
N GLY A 157 6.59 6.80 10.41
CA GLY A 157 6.96 6.61 11.81
C GLY A 157 7.67 7.81 12.45
N THR A 158 7.81 8.92 11.72
CA THR A 158 8.38 10.19 12.15
C THR A 158 7.68 11.34 11.43
N ASN A 159 7.99 12.58 11.79
CA ASN A 159 7.57 13.74 11.02
C ASN A 159 8.39 13.83 9.73
N ALA A 160 7.76 14.21 8.63
CA ALA A 160 8.45 14.43 7.38
C ALA A 160 9.46 15.59 7.51
N SER A 161 10.71 15.35 7.09
CA SER A 161 11.80 16.32 7.12
C SER A 161 12.68 16.16 5.89
N PRO A 162 12.48 16.95 4.83
CA PRO A 162 13.34 16.91 3.64
C PRO A 162 14.82 17.17 3.94
N LYS A 163 15.11 18.01 4.93
CA LYS A 163 16.49 18.34 5.35
C LYS A 163 17.18 17.12 5.95
N ASP A 164 16.50 16.39 6.84
CA ASP A 164 17.07 15.18 7.45
C ASP A 164 17.19 14.07 6.40
N ALA A 165 16.20 13.93 5.52
CA ALA A 165 16.24 12.99 4.39
C ALA A 165 17.49 13.21 3.53
N PHE A 166 17.75 14.47 3.11
CA PHE A 166 18.97 14.82 2.35
C PHE A 166 20.26 14.50 3.10
N SER A 167 20.31 14.86 4.40
CA SER A 167 21.49 14.59 5.24
C SER A 167 21.81 13.10 5.29
N TRP A 168 20.79 12.25 5.44
CA TRP A 168 20.99 10.80 5.48
C TRP A 168 21.34 10.20 4.11
N ILE A 169 20.77 10.73 3.00
CA ILE A 169 21.19 10.33 1.63
C ILE A 169 22.67 10.64 1.43
N LEU A 170 23.10 11.84 1.78
CA LEU A 170 24.50 12.26 1.64
C LEU A 170 25.44 11.38 2.46
N LYS A 171 25.07 11.06 3.71
CA LYS A 171 25.83 10.11 4.54
C LYS A 171 25.90 8.73 3.89
N SER A 172 24.79 8.21 3.37
CA SER A 172 24.76 6.90 2.71
C SER A 172 25.67 6.84 1.50
N VAL A 173 25.67 7.88 0.65
CA VAL A 173 26.57 7.99 -0.49
C VAL A 173 28.02 8.06 -0.07
N ASN A 174 28.33 8.81 0.99
CA ASN A 174 29.72 8.94 1.49
C ASN A 174 30.22 7.66 2.16
N THR A 175 29.31 6.86 2.74
CA THR A 175 29.65 5.58 3.37
C THR A 175 29.81 4.47 2.32
N ASN A 176 28.86 4.35 1.40
CA ASN A 176 28.88 3.38 0.31
C ASN A 176 28.11 3.95 -0.90
N PRO A 177 28.80 4.43 -1.94
CA PRO A 177 28.19 5.08 -3.10
C PRO A 177 27.49 4.08 -4.04
N THR A 178 26.48 3.39 -3.54
CA THR A 178 25.68 2.50 -4.39
C THR A 178 25.00 3.28 -5.52
N PRO A 179 24.75 2.68 -6.70
CA PRO A 179 24.09 3.35 -7.82
C PRO A 179 22.74 3.97 -7.41
N LYS A 180 21.96 3.27 -6.61
CA LYS A 180 20.68 3.76 -6.08
C LYS A 180 20.84 4.98 -5.15
N ALA A 181 21.82 4.96 -4.26
CA ALA A 181 22.08 6.10 -3.36
C ALA A 181 22.53 7.33 -4.17
N GLN A 182 23.38 7.15 -5.17
CA GLN A 182 23.80 8.20 -6.09
C GLN A 182 22.63 8.77 -6.90
N ASN A 183 21.73 7.90 -7.43
CA ASN A 183 20.52 8.36 -8.11
C ASN A 183 19.65 9.21 -7.18
N ASN A 184 19.42 8.77 -5.94
CA ASN A 184 18.61 9.50 -4.96
C ASN A 184 19.23 10.87 -4.62
N LEU A 185 20.56 10.95 -4.51
CA LEU A 185 21.28 12.21 -4.31
C LEU A 185 21.09 13.15 -5.52
N GLY A 186 21.20 12.60 -6.74
CA GLY A 186 20.92 13.34 -7.97
C GLY A 186 19.50 13.93 -7.99
N VAL A 187 18.51 13.15 -7.56
CA VAL A 187 17.12 13.63 -7.41
C VAL A 187 17.01 14.77 -6.41
N CYS A 188 17.67 14.67 -5.26
CA CYS A 188 17.66 15.73 -4.26
C CYS A 188 18.20 17.05 -4.82
N TYR A 189 19.26 17.00 -5.59
CA TYR A 189 19.81 18.18 -6.25
C TYR A 189 18.96 18.69 -7.41
N ALA A 190 18.35 17.80 -8.21
CA ALA A 190 17.51 18.20 -9.33
C ALA A 190 16.24 18.96 -8.88
N VAL A 191 15.64 18.54 -7.76
CA VAL A 191 14.35 19.05 -7.29
C VAL A 191 14.49 19.98 -6.08
N GLY A 192 15.62 19.98 -5.39
CA GLY A 192 15.85 20.78 -4.20
C GLY A 192 15.25 20.16 -2.93
N ILE A 193 15.35 18.84 -2.77
CA ILE A 193 14.91 18.15 -1.55
C ILE A 193 15.98 18.34 -0.46
N GLY A 194 15.71 19.18 0.51
CA GLY A 194 16.61 19.45 1.63
C GLY A 194 17.92 20.15 1.28
N ALA A 195 18.15 20.47 0.01
CA ALA A 195 19.31 21.20 -0.53
C ALA A 195 18.83 22.24 -1.55
N HIS A 196 19.71 23.17 -1.92
CA HIS A 196 19.42 24.06 -3.04
C HIS A 196 19.49 23.28 -4.36
N PRO A 197 18.54 23.51 -5.30
CA PRO A 197 18.60 22.89 -6.61
C PRO A 197 19.92 23.17 -7.33
N SER A 198 20.51 22.14 -7.93
CA SER A 198 21.76 22.23 -8.69
C SER A 198 21.80 21.22 -9.81
N ASN A 199 21.61 21.69 -11.05
CA ASN A 199 21.65 20.83 -12.22
C ASN A 199 23.03 20.17 -12.41
N ALA A 200 24.11 20.86 -12.08
CA ALA A 200 25.46 20.31 -12.21
C ALA A 200 25.67 19.10 -11.26
N GLN A 201 25.31 19.25 -9.98
CA GLN A 201 25.44 18.17 -9.00
C GLN A 201 24.46 17.02 -9.29
N ALA A 202 23.25 17.34 -9.81
CA ALA A 202 22.30 16.33 -10.25
C ALA A 202 22.86 15.50 -11.42
N LEU A 203 23.38 16.15 -12.46
CA LEU A 203 24.01 15.48 -13.62
C LEU A 203 25.16 14.57 -13.18
N GLU A 204 26.06 15.07 -12.34
CA GLU A 204 27.20 14.29 -11.84
C GLU A 204 26.73 13.02 -11.09
N SER A 205 25.74 13.18 -10.21
CA SER A 205 25.21 12.08 -9.41
C SER A 205 24.47 11.05 -10.29
N PHE A 206 23.64 11.52 -11.23
CA PHE A 206 22.96 10.64 -12.19
C PHE A 206 23.94 9.94 -13.12
N GLN A 207 25.00 10.61 -13.55
CA GLN A 207 26.01 10.00 -14.43
C GLN A 207 26.70 8.85 -13.72
N LYS A 208 27.18 9.04 -12.48
CA LYS A 208 27.80 7.98 -11.67
C LYS A 208 26.86 6.78 -11.51
N ALA A 209 25.58 7.02 -11.20
CA ALA A 209 24.61 5.97 -11.04
C ALA A 209 24.27 5.24 -12.35
N ALA A 210 24.10 5.98 -13.46
CA ALA A 210 23.77 5.44 -14.77
C ALA A 210 24.91 4.59 -15.37
N GLU A 211 26.16 5.03 -15.20
CA GLU A 211 27.35 4.28 -15.60
C GLU A 211 27.52 2.99 -14.79
N ALA A 212 27.10 2.99 -13.54
CA ALA A 212 27.04 1.80 -12.69
C ALA A 212 25.78 0.93 -12.93
N GLY A 213 24.97 1.25 -13.95
CA GLY A 213 23.86 0.41 -14.42
C GLY A 213 22.49 0.68 -13.79
N ASP A 214 22.33 1.73 -12.96
CA ASP A 214 21.00 2.08 -12.42
C ASP A 214 20.08 2.57 -13.55
N VAL A 215 19.00 1.80 -13.80
CA VAL A 215 18.06 2.05 -14.90
C VAL A 215 17.30 3.36 -14.72
N THR A 216 16.96 3.69 -13.47
CA THR A 216 16.27 4.95 -13.15
C THR A 216 17.16 6.13 -13.38
N ALA A 217 18.44 6.03 -12.99
CA ALA A 217 19.44 7.06 -13.26
C ALA A 217 19.70 7.23 -14.77
N GLN A 218 19.70 6.14 -15.54
CA GLN A 218 19.79 6.22 -17.01
C GLN A 218 18.63 7.05 -17.58
N TYR A 219 17.39 6.81 -17.11
CA TYR A 219 16.26 7.63 -17.51
C TYR A 219 16.41 9.10 -17.08
N ASN A 220 16.79 9.34 -15.82
CA ASN A 220 16.92 10.69 -15.26
C ASN A 220 18.00 11.49 -15.99
N LEU A 221 19.16 10.88 -16.21
CA LEU A 221 20.26 11.47 -16.97
C LEU A 221 19.83 11.75 -18.43
N GLY A 222 19.24 10.76 -19.11
CA GLY A 222 18.76 10.91 -20.47
C GLY A 222 17.74 12.04 -20.62
N ASN A 223 16.78 12.11 -19.69
CA ASN A 223 15.79 13.18 -19.69
C ASN A 223 16.42 14.55 -19.41
N MET A 224 17.38 14.65 -18.52
CA MET A 224 18.04 15.89 -18.15
C MET A 224 18.94 16.42 -19.27
N LEU A 225 19.63 15.54 -20.00
CA LEU A 225 20.45 15.90 -21.16
C LEU A 225 19.61 16.41 -22.35
N LEU A 226 18.32 16.12 -22.41
CA LEU A 226 17.38 16.63 -23.41
C LEU A 226 16.66 17.91 -22.98
N GLN A 227 16.93 18.46 -21.78
CA GLN A 227 16.36 19.75 -21.36
C GLN A 227 17.07 20.92 -22.04
N GLU A 228 16.33 22.03 -22.25
CA GLU A 228 16.87 23.25 -22.86
C GLU A 228 18.06 23.80 -22.04
N GLY A 229 19.15 24.09 -22.74
CA GLY A 229 20.41 24.61 -22.14
C GLY A 229 21.43 23.56 -21.75
N GLN A 230 21.14 22.24 -21.85
CA GLN A 230 22.07 21.15 -21.54
C GLN A 230 22.18 20.12 -22.69
N LEU A 231 21.95 20.55 -23.92
CA LEU A 231 21.73 19.67 -25.07
C LEU A 231 22.97 18.82 -25.45
N ASP A 232 22.98 17.58 -24.98
CA ASP A 232 23.64 16.47 -25.64
C ASP A 232 22.60 15.46 -26.09
N VAL A 233 21.96 15.77 -27.21
CA VAL A 233 20.82 15.01 -27.75
C VAL A 233 21.19 13.56 -27.99
N LYS A 234 22.36 13.28 -28.54
CA LYS A 234 22.81 11.92 -28.82
C LYS A 234 22.95 11.11 -27.54
N LYS A 235 23.68 11.66 -26.56
CA LYS A 235 23.89 11.00 -25.27
C LYS A 235 22.59 10.84 -24.49
N GLY A 236 21.69 11.84 -24.57
CA GLY A 236 20.36 11.76 -23.97
C GLY A 236 19.52 10.62 -24.52
N PHE A 237 19.49 10.46 -25.87
CA PHE A 237 18.81 9.32 -26.50
C PHE A 237 19.44 7.98 -26.12
N ASP A 238 20.78 7.85 -26.16
CA ASP A 238 21.49 6.64 -25.80
C ASP A 238 21.13 6.14 -24.38
N TYR A 239 21.02 7.03 -23.42
CA TYR A 239 20.62 6.68 -22.05
C TYR A 239 19.13 6.34 -21.95
N LEU A 240 18.25 7.06 -22.65
CA LEU A 240 16.82 6.69 -22.70
C LEU A 240 16.60 5.32 -23.35
N GLU A 241 17.35 4.99 -24.41
CA GLU A 241 17.27 3.69 -25.06
C GLU A 241 17.77 2.56 -24.13
N LYS A 242 18.85 2.77 -23.38
CA LYS A 242 19.30 1.82 -22.36
C LYS A 242 18.21 1.57 -21.30
N ALA A 243 17.61 2.62 -20.76
CA ALA A 243 16.53 2.49 -19.81
C ALA A 243 15.29 1.82 -20.42
N ALA A 244 14.94 2.12 -21.65
CA ALA A 244 13.82 1.51 -22.38
C ALA A 244 14.06 0.03 -22.70
N ALA A 245 15.30 -0.37 -23.01
CA ALA A 245 15.71 -1.76 -23.17
C ALA A 245 15.50 -2.58 -21.89
N ALA A 246 15.67 -1.95 -20.73
CA ALA A 246 15.33 -2.52 -19.42
C ALA A 246 13.84 -2.39 -19.04
N ASN A 247 12.97 -2.06 -20.02
CA ASN A 247 11.52 -1.89 -19.84
C ASN A 247 11.11 -0.78 -18.84
N HIS A 248 11.91 0.27 -18.68
CA HIS A 248 11.56 1.39 -17.81
C HIS A 248 10.39 2.20 -18.42
N LEU A 249 9.24 2.22 -17.74
CA LEU A 249 7.99 2.80 -18.25
C LEU A 249 8.15 4.24 -18.75
N LEU A 250 8.78 5.11 -17.94
CA LEU A 250 8.94 6.53 -18.28
C LEU A 250 9.90 6.74 -19.45
N ALA A 251 10.93 5.90 -19.61
CA ALA A 251 11.83 5.95 -20.76
C ALA A 251 11.11 5.51 -22.03
N LEU A 252 10.32 4.43 -21.97
CA LEU A 252 9.49 3.97 -23.09
C LEU A 252 8.49 5.04 -23.51
N LYS A 253 7.77 5.65 -22.55
CA LYS A 253 6.87 6.78 -22.83
C LYS A 253 7.60 7.93 -23.49
N LYS A 254 8.72 8.36 -22.90
CA LYS A 254 9.51 9.50 -23.40
C LYS A 254 9.98 9.31 -24.84
N LEU A 255 10.54 8.14 -25.16
CA LEU A 255 10.92 7.81 -26.53
C LEU A 255 9.72 7.79 -27.48
N GLY A 256 8.60 7.21 -27.04
CA GLY A 256 7.35 7.26 -27.80
C GLY A 256 6.92 8.69 -28.13
N ASP A 257 6.94 9.57 -27.13
CA ASP A 257 6.58 10.99 -27.29
C ASP A 257 7.55 11.73 -28.24
N LEU A 258 8.86 11.45 -28.14
CA LEU A 258 9.88 12.04 -28.98
C LEU A 258 9.70 11.64 -30.46
N TYR A 259 9.49 10.36 -30.73
CA TYR A 259 9.20 9.88 -32.11
C TYR A 259 7.83 10.34 -32.62
N PHE A 260 6.82 10.42 -31.76
CA PHE A 260 5.49 10.90 -32.17
C PHE A 260 5.51 12.35 -32.60
N ASN A 261 6.26 13.20 -31.89
CA ASN A 261 6.33 14.64 -32.16
C ASN A 261 7.46 15.02 -33.11
N GLY A 262 8.39 14.14 -33.42
CA GLY A 262 9.58 14.47 -34.20
C GLY A 262 10.53 15.43 -33.47
N LYS A 263 10.52 15.45 -32.12
CA LYS A 263 11.38 16.32 -31.33
C LYS A 263 12.73 15.64 -31.11
N TYR A 264 13.80 16.29 -31.54
CA TYR A 264 15.18 15.80 -31.52
C TYR A 264 15.45 14.55 -32.39
N THR A 265 14.49 14.08 -33.15
CA THR A 265 14.60 12.96 -34.08
C THR A 265 13.61 13.14 -35.25
N ASN A 266 13.75 12.36 -36.32
CA ASN A 266 12.73 12.32 -37.36
C ASN A 266 11.44 11.71 -36.79
N GLN A 267 10.30 12.32 -37.13
CA GLN A 267 8.99 11.81 -36.75
C GLN A 267 8.79 10.40 -37.31
N SER A 268 8.38 9.47 -36.45
CA SER A 268 7.97 8.12 -36.85
C SER A 268 6.85 7.62 -35.94
N PHE A 269 5.65 7.59 -36.51
CA PHE A 269 4.48 7.07 -35.78
C PHE A 269 4.57 5.58 -35.52
N GLU A 270 5.27 4.81 -36.37
CA GLU A 270 5.50 3.38 -36.19
C GLU A 270 6.36 3.12 -34.96
N ARG A 271 7.49 3.83 -34.82
CA ARG A 271 8.35 3.73 -33.64
C ARG A 271 7.63 4.21 -32.37
N ALA A 272 6.89 5.30 -32.47
CA ALA A 272 6.10 5.81 -31.34
C ALA A 272 5.09 4.76 -30.87
N PHE A 273 4.35 4.13 -31.79
CA PHE A 273 3.39 3.08 -31.48
C PHE A 273 4.04 1.85 -30.85
N GLU A 274 5.23 1.44 -31.34
CA GLU A 274 6.01 0.33 -30.75
C GLU A 274 6.38 0.64 -29.29
N TYR A 275 6.93 1.83 -29.01
CA TYR A 275 7.32 2.23 -27.65
C TYR A 275 6.09 2.32 -26.73
N TYR A 276 4.99 2.92 -27.16
CA TYR A 276 3.75 2.96 -26.38
C TYR A 276 3.19 1.55 -26.12
N THR A 277 3.27 0.66 -27.10
CA THR A 277 2.84 -0.74 -26.95
C THR A 277 3.71 -1.48 -25.95
N LYS A 278 5.03 -1.30 -25.95
CA LYS A 278 5.93 -1.84 -24.93
C LYS A 278 5.59 -1.27 -23.55
N ALA A 279 5.40 0.04 -23.47
CA ALA A 279 5.04 0.74 -22.22
C ALA A 279 3.70 0.26 -21.63
N SER A 280 2.70 -0.02 -22.47
CA SER A 280 1.37 -0.48 -22.02
C SER A 280 1.36 -1.86 -21.35
N LYS A 281 2.44 -2.63 -21.51
CA LYS A 281 2.65 -3.93 -20.84
C LYS A 281 3.27 -3.78 -19.45
N GLN A 282 3.81 -2.60 -19.14
CA GLN A 282 4.43 -2.28 -17.85
C GLN A 282 3.36 -1.73 -16.92
N THR A 283 2.61 -2.63 -16.23
CA THR A 283 1.64 -2.17 -15.22
C THR A 283 2.35 -1.42 -14.10
N PRO A 284 1.91 -0.20 -13.74
CA PRO A 284 2.47 0.48 -12.59
C PRO A 284 2.28 -0.39 -11.35
N THR A 285 3.37 -0.80 -10.73
CA THR A 285 3.31 -1.43 -9.42
C THR A 285 3.06 -0.34 -8.38
N PRO A 286 2.05 -0.48 -7.50
CA PRO A 286 1.89 0.42 -6.38
C PRO A 286 3.12 0.27 -5.50
N GLN A 287 4.08 1.17 -5.62
CA GLN A 287 5.27 1.10 -4.78
C GLN A 287 4.95 1.64 -3.40
N LYS A 288 4.92 0.73 -2.45
CA LYS A 288 4.87 1.03 -1.03
C LYS A 288 6.25 1.38 -0.42
N GLU A 289 7.33 1.32 -1.20
CA GLU A 289 8.64 1.03 -0.62
C GLU A 289 9.77 1.97 -1.01
N MET A 290 9.57 3.11 -1.70
CA MET A 290 10.74 3.81 -2.23
C MET A 290 10.76 5.32 -2.10
N LEU A 291 11.98 5.82 -1.83
CA LEU A 291 12.52 7.12 -2.19
C LEU A 291 12.58 7.35 -3.71
N ASP A 292 11.73 6.73 -4.48
CA ASP A 292 11.62 7.02 -5.89
C ASP A 292 10.67 8.20 -6.07
N TYR A 293 11.21 9.38 -5.91
CA TYR A 293 10.53 10.64 -6.18
C TYR A 293 9.92 10.69 -7.59
N PHE A 294 10.52 9.98 -8.55
CA PHE A 294 10.02 9.87 -9.93
C PHE A 294 8.91 8.82 -10.11
N TYR A 295 8.67 7.96 -9.15
CA TYR A 295 7.56 7.00 -9.21
C TYR A 295 6.18 7.64 -8.97
N GLN A 296 6.11 8.84 -8.44
CA GLN A 296 4.83 9.52 -8.20
C GLN A 296 4.05 9.84 -9.49
N GLY A 297 4.70 9.80 -10.65
CA GLY A 297 4.07 10.02 -11.96
C GLY A 297 3.83 8.76 -12.79
N GLN A 298 4.14 7.55 -12.28
CA GLN A 298 4.03 6.34 -13.12
C GLN A 298 2.60 5.99 -13.50
N GLU A 299 1.62 6.12 -12.58
CA GLU A 299 0.22 5.88 -12.91
C GLU A 299 -0.28 6.89 -13.94
N GLU A 300 0.10 8.16 -13.81
CA GLU A 300 -0.23 9.22 -14.75
C GLU A 300 0.44 8.98 -16.11
N ALA A 301 1.73 8.67 -16.11
CA ALA A 301 2.48 8.35 -17.32
C ALA A 301 1.92 7.10 -18.02
N TYR A 302 1.53 6.08 -17.26
CA TYR A 302 0.87 4.90 -17.80
C TYR A 302 -0.49 5.24 -18.42
N ALA A 303 -1.28 6.07 -17.74
CA ALA A 303 -2.54 6.56 -18.25
C ALA A 303 -2.38 7.33 -19.56
N ASP A 304 -1.34 8.18 -19.67
CA ASP A 304 -0.98 8.89 -20.90
C ASP A 304 -0.60 7.93 -22.04
N VAL A 305 0.21 6.91 -21.74
CA VAL A 305 0.58 5.88 -22.74
C VAL A 305 -0.67 5.21 -23.31
N LEU A 306 -1.61 4.83 -22.44
CA LEU A 306 -2.87 4.21 -22.88
C LEU A 306 -3.71 5.17 -23.73
N TYR A 307 -3.73 6.47 -23.38
CA TYR A 307 -4.40 7.48 -24.19
C TYR A 307 -3.71 7.69 -25.54
N ASN A 308 -2.37 7.78 -25.57
CA ASN A 308 -1.60 7.91 -26.81
C ASN A 308 -1.84 6.72 -27.75
N LEU A 309 -1.91 5.49 -27.23
CA LEU A 309 -2.32 4.31 -28.00
C LEU A 309 -3.75 4.47 -28.56
N SER A 310 -4.66 4.97 -27.74
CA SER A 310 -6.03 5.28 -28.21
C SER A 310 -6.02 6.24 -29.41
N GLN A 311 -5.22 7.29 -29.34
CA GLN A 311 -5.09 8.27 -30.44
C GLN A 311 -4.42 7.66 -31.69
N CYS A 312 -3.38 6.83 -31.50
CA CYS A 312 -2.77 6.10 -32.61
C CYS A 312 -3.79 5.27 -33.37
N TYR A 313 -4.65 4.51 -32.67
CA TYR A 313 -5.74 3.75 -33.30
C TYR A 313 -6.85 4.63 -33.89
N ALA A 314 -7.22 5.74 -33.24
CA ALA A 314 -8.27 6.64 -33.72
C ALA A 314 -7.88 7.34 -35.02
N GLU A 315 -6.61 7.71 -35.16
CA GLU A 315 -6.10 8.47 -36.32
C GLU A 315 -5.43 7.57 -37.37
N GLY A 316 -5.05 6.34 -37.02
CA GLY A 316 -4.28 5.44 -37.89
C GLY A 316 -2.80 5.79 -37.95
N LYS A 317 -2.23 6.32 -36.87
CA LYS A 317 -0.82 6.72 -36.76
C LYS A 317 0.03 5.54 -36.27
N GLY A 318 0.91 5.01 -37.14
CA GLY A 318 1.76 3.85 -36.84
C GLY A 318 1.02 2.52 -36.72
N VAL A 319 -0.31 2.51 -36.94
CA VAL A 319 -1.16 1.32 -36.88
C VAL A 319 -2.42 1.51 -37.74
N LYS A 320 -3.03 0.42 -38.18
CA LYS A 320 -4.31 0.49 -38.92
C LYS A 320 -5.40 1.13 -38.04
N LYS A 321 -6.07 2.14 -38.63
CA LYS A 321 -7.17 2.86 -37.94
C LYS A 321 -8.27 1.92 -37.45
N SER A 322 -8.65 2.06 -36.18
CA SER A 322 -9.71 1.28 -35.52
C SER A 322 -10.34 2.02 -34.35
N MET A 323 -11.52 2.58 -34.55
CA MET A 323 -12.26 3.27 -33.49
C MET A 323 -12.61 2.34 -32.32
N ARG A 324 -12.84 1.04 -32.58
CA ARG A 324 -13.11 0.04 -31.55
C ARG A 324 -11.91 -0.15 -30.62
N GLU A 325 -10.71 -0.30 -31.18
CA GLU A 325 -9.48 -0.43 -30.37
C GLU A 325 -9.17 0.91 -29.66
N ALA A 326 -9.36 2.04 -30.34
CA ALA A 326 -9.23 3.36 -29.72
C ALA A 326 -10.12 3.49 -28.46
N GLY A 327 -11.39 3.10 -28.54
CA GLY A 327 -12.31 3.11 -27.41
C GLY A 327 -11.83 2.23 -26.23
N LYS A 328 -11.35 1.01 -26.51
CA LYS A 328 -10.82 0.12 -25.47
C LYS A 328 -9.62 0.72 -24.71
N TRP A 329 -8.68 1.32 -25.44
CA TRP A 329 -7.50 1.94 -24.83
C TRP A 329 -7.88 3.22 -24.06
N ALA A 330 -8.79 4.04 -24.58
CA ALA A 330 -9.28 5.23 -23.87
C ALA A 330 -10.02 4.86 -22.56
N VAL A 331 -10.85 3.82 -22.57
CA VAL A 331 -11.52 3.30 -21.35
C VAL A 331 -10.49 2.86 -20.31
N LYS A 332 -9.43 2.14 -20.73
CA LYS A 332 -8.34 1.77 -19.80
C LYS A 332 -7.66 3.01 -19.22
N SER A 333 -7.35 4.01 -20.06
CA SER A 333 -6.71 5.26 -19.63
C SER A 333 -7.58 6.05 -18.65
N ALA A 334 -8.87 6.20 -18.93
CA ALA A 334 -9.82 6.92 -18.06
C ALA A 334 -9.95 6.28 -16.66
N ARG A 335 -9.76 4.95 -16.52
CA ARG A 335 -9.73 4.27 -15.23
C ARG A 335 -8.57 4.73 -14.33
N PHE A 336 -7.48 5.20 -14.93
CA PHE A 336 -6.34 5.83 -14.26
C PHE A 336 -6.47 7.36 -14.16
N SER A 337 -7.69 7.88 -14.28
CA SER A 337 -8.02 9.31 -14.12
C SER A 337 -7.46 10.24 -15.20
N ASN A 338 -7.12 9.72 -16.39
CA ASN A 338 -6.67 10.56 -17.50
C ASN A 338 -7.79 11.43 -18.02
N LYS A 339 -7.61 12.76 -17.92
CA LYS A 339 -8.60 13.76 -18.32
C LYS A 339 -8.87 13.74 -19.83
N TYR A 340 -7.84 13.61 -20.64
CA TYR A 340 -7.98 13.65 -22.09
C TYR A 340 -8.74 12.43 -22.62
N ALA A 341 -8.49 11.26 -22.03
CA ALA A 341 -9.24 10.05 -22.33
C ALA A 341 -10.70 10.20 -21.91
N PHE A 342 -10.96 10.76 -20.73
CA PHE A 342 -12.32 11.04 -20.26
C PHE A 342 -13.05 11.99 -21.20
N ASP A 343 -12.46 13.13 -21.55
CA ASP A 343 -13.06 14.14 -22.41
C ASP A 343 -13.36 13.57 -23.82
N TRP A 344 -12.46 12.73 -24.34
CA TRP A 344 -12.66 12.06 -25.63
C TRP A 344 -13.84 11.06 -25.59
N LEU A 345 -13.90 10.22 -24.55
CA LEU A 345 -15.01 9.28 -24.34
C LEU A 345 -16.34 10.02 -24.11
N ASN A 346 -16.33 11.10 -23.33
CA ASN A 346 -17.53 11.89 -23.05
C ASN A 346 -18.13 12.48 -24.33
N LYS A 347 -17.31 13.01 -25.23
CA LYS A 347 -17.76 13.49 -26.56
C LYS A 347 -18.43 12.38 -27.39
N ILE A 348 -18.00 11.12 -27.22
CA ILE A 348 -18.63 9.97 -27.89
C ILE A 348 -20.00 9.71 -27.28
N VAL A 349 -20.10 9.67 -25.95
CA VAL A 349 -21.36 9.40 -25.22
C VAL A 349 -22.40 10.52 -25.45
N GLU A 350 -21.97 11.79 -25.56
CA GLU A 350 -22.84 12.92 -25.84
C GLU A 350 -23.54 12.84 -27.22
N LYS A 351 -22.96 12.12 -28.17
CA LYS A 351 -23.61 11.85 -29.47
C LYS A 351 -24.78 10.89 -29.35
N ASN A 352 -24.92 10.22 -28.22
CA ASN A 352 -26.02 9.31 -27.88
C ASN A 352 -26.32 8.23 -28.95
N ASP A 353 -25.25 7.65 -29.54
CA ASP A 353 -25.41 6.57 -30.52
C ASP A 353 -25.96 5.31 -29.80
N PRO A 354 -27.06 4.73 -30.29
CA PRO A 354 -27.62 3.49 -29.70
C PRO A 354 -26.67 2.28 -29.74
N LYS A 355 -25.67 2.31 -30.62
CA LYS A 355 -24.63 1.26 -30.77
C LYS A 355 -23.42 1.48 -29.87
N GLU A 356 -23.44 2.51 -29.02
CA GLU A 356 -22.30 2.81 -28.16
C GLU A 356 -22.07 1.68 -27.15
N SER A 357 -20.78 1.36 -26.94
CA SER A 357 -20.37 0.27 -26.06
C SER A 357 -20.74 0.57 -24.59
N PRO A 358 -21.34 -0.41 -23.87
CA PRO A 358 -21.61 -0.28 -22.44
C PRO A 358 -20.38 0.12 -21.62
N GLU A 359 -19.20 -0.36 -22.00
CA GLU A 359 -17.95 -0.06 -21.31
C GLU A 359 -17.57 1.42 -21.43
N VAL A 360 -17.83 2.05 -22.58
CA VAL A 360 -17.59 3.48 -22.81
C VAL A 360 -18.54 4.31 -21.94
N ILE A 361 -19.84 4.00 -21.99
CA ILE A 361 -20.84 4.70 -21.18
C ILE A 361 -20.53 4.54 -19.69
N LEU A 362 -20.14 3.34 -19.24
CA LEU A 362 -19.78 3.06 -17.86
C LEU A 362 -18.53 3.85 -17.44
N ALA A 363 -17.51 3.93 -18.29
CA ALA A 363 -16.29 4.67 -18.01
C ALA A 363 -16.54 6.16 -17.82
N VAL A 364 -17.44 6.75 -18.62
CA VAL A 364 -17.84 8.16 -18.48
C VAL A 364 -18.66 8.37 -17.20
N ALA A 365 -19.60 7.47 -16.91
CA ALA A 365 -20.39 7.52 -15.68
C ALA A 365 -19.50 7.41 -14.42
N ASP A 366 -18.56 6.45 -14.41
CA ASP A 366 -17.57 6.29 -13.32
C ASP A 366 -16.66 7.53 -13.22
N GLY A 367 -16.28 8.15 -14.32
CA GLY A 367 -15.52 9.41 -14.35
C GLY A 367 -16.23 10.52 -13.60
N TYR A 368 -17.50 10.76 -13.90
CA TYR A 368 -18.32 11.74 -13.18
C TYR A 368 -18.56 11.41 -11.73
N PHE A 369 -18.78 10.14 -11.41
CA PHE A 369 -19.10 9.69 -10.05
C PHE A 369 -17.90 9.73 -9.12
N TYR A 370 -16.73 9.22 -9.55
CA TYR A 370 -15.51 9.13 -8.77
C TYR A 370 -14.55 10.31 -8.96
N ALA A 371 -14.92 11.33 -9.72
CA ALA A 371 -14.05 12.44 -10.11
C ALA A 371 -12.76 11.98 -10.82
N LYS A 372 -12.86 10.96 -11.70
CA LYS A 372 -11.75 10.43 -12.48
C LYS A 372 -11.63 11.17 -13.81
N GLY A 373 -10.61 12.01 -13.95
CA GLY A 373 -10.41 12.83 -15.15
C GLY A 373 -11.36 14.02 -15.27
N THR A 374 -12.27 14.21 -14.32
CA THR A 374 -13.24 15.31 -14.28
C THR A 374 -13.66 15.64 -12.85
N ARG A 375 -14.49 16.67 -12.65
CA ARG A 375 -15.11 16.97 -11.36
C ARG A 375 -16.23 15.96 -11.06
N LYS A 376 -16.49 15.70 -9.78
CA LYS A 376 -17.64 14.88 -9.34
C LYS A 376 -18.95 15.56 -9.77
N GLN A 377 -19.78 14.87 -10.58
CA GLN A 377 -21.04 15.37 -11.14
C GLN A 377 -22.06 14.22 -11.13
N ASN A 378 -22.71 14.02 -10.00
CA ASN A 378 -23.66 12.93 -9.81
C ASN A 378 -24.88 13.08 -10.75
N ASP A 379 -25.32 14.31 -11.02
CA ASP A 379 -26.39 14.66 -11.94
C ASP A 379 -26.14 14.14 -13.36
N LYS A 380 -24.90 14.04 -13.79
CA LYS A 380 -24.51 13.46 -15.08
C LYS A 380 -24.24 11.96 -15.00
N ALA A 381 -23.73 11.47 -13.87
CA ALA A 381 -23.41 10.06 -13.68
C ALA A 381 -24.67 9.17 -13.66
N PHE A 382 -25.70 9.59 -12.90
CA PHE A 382 -26.87 8.73 -12.66
C PHE A 382 -27.72 8.42 -13.89
N PRO A 383 -28.04 9.36 -14.78
CA PRO A 383 -28.76 9.03 -16.01
C PRO A 383 -28.03 7.96 -16.83
N LEU A 384 -26.69 7.99 -16.86
CA LEU A 384 -25.89 7.00 -17.58
C LEU A 384 -25.93 5.63 -16.89
N TYR A 385 -25.78 5.59 -15.53
CA TYR A 385 -25.95 4.34 -14.80
C TYR A 385 -27.36 3.78 -14.93
N GLU A 386 -28.41 4.60 -14.84
CA GLU A 386 -29.80 4.14 -15.02
C GLU A 386 -30.05 3.61 -16.43
N LYS A 387 -29.51 4.27 -17.47
CA LYS A 387 -29.57 3.78 -18.84
C LYS A 387 -28.99 2.37 -18.95
N LEU A 388 -27.76 2.18 -18.44
CA LEU A 388 -27.08 0.88 -18.45
C LEU A 388 -27.80 -0.18 -17.60
N ALA A 389 -28.27 0.20 -16.42
CA ALA A 389 -28.89 -0.71 -15.47
C ALA A 389 -30.28 -1.21 -15.95
N LYS A 390 -31.08 -0.31 -16.57
CA LYS A 390 -32.46 -0.60 -17.03
C LYS A 390 -32.48 -1.21 -18.42
N GLN A 391 -31.73 -0.66 -19.36
CA GLN A 391 -31.79 -1.06 -20.78
C GLN A 391 -30.89 -2.24 -21.11
N GLN A 392 -29.74 -2.38 -20.43
CA GLN A 392 -28.74 -3.41 -20.72
C GLN A 392 -28.50 -4.37 -19.56
N ASP A 393 -29.30 -4.29 -18.51
CA ASP A 393 -29.18 -5.11 -17.29
C ASP A 393 -27.75 -5.17 -16.72
N ASN A 394 -27.00 -4.07 -16.88
CA ASN A 394 -25.58 -3.99 -16.52
C ASN A 394 -25.38 -4.04 -14.99
N THR A 395 -24.80 -5.14 -14.52
CA THR A 395 -24.64 -5.41 -13.09
C THR A 395 -23.74 -4.38 -12.39
N THR A 396 -22.71 -3.87 -13.07
CA THR A 396 -21.83 -2.85 -12.50
C THR A 396 -22.58 -1.54 -12.28
N ALA A 397 -23.38 -1.10 -13.25
CA ALA A 397 -24.20 0.09 -13.11
C ALA A 397 -25.26 -0.07 -11.99
N GLN A 398 -25.87 -1.26 -11.87
CA GLN A 398 -26.79 -1.58 -10.77
C GLN A 398 -26.11 -1.48 -9.40
N LYS A 399 -24.85 -1.98 -9.28
CA LYS A 399 -24.05 -1.84 -8.06
C LYS A 399 -23.76 -0.38 -7.72
N ARG A 400 -23.41 0.45 -8.71
CA ARG A 400 -23.15 1.89 -8.51
C ARG A 400 -24.38 2.62 -8.00
N LEU A 401 -25.55 2.32 -8.57
CA LEU A 401 -26.82 2.89 -8.10
C LEU A 401 -27.14 2.44 -6.67
N MET A 402 -26.92 1.16 -6.35
CA MET A 402 -27.06 0.64 -4.99
C MET A 402 -26.15 1.38 -4.01
N GLU A 403 -24.85 1.45 -4.29
CA GLU A 403 -23.84 2.12 -3.45
C GLU A 403 -24.24 3.57 -3.18
N TYR A 404 -24.63 4.29 -4.22
CA TYR A 404 -25.06 5.68 -4.10
C TYR A 404 -26.26 5.86 -3.18
N TYR A 405 -27.34 5.11 -3.41
CA TYR A 405 -28.54 5.27 -2.61
C TYR A 405 -28.38 4.79 -1.15
N PHE A 406 -27.38 3.93 -0.85
CA PHE A 406 -27.02 3.57 0.52
C PHE A 406 -26.06 4.55 1.20
N GLU A 407 -25.40 5.46 0.47
CA GLU A 407 -24.42 6.37 1.06
C GLU A 407 -25.06 7.29 2.11
N VAL A 408 -24.62 7.20 3.37
CA VAL A 408 -25.20 7.92 4.53
C VAL A 408 -25.14 9.45 4.38
N LYS A 409 -24.12 9.96 3.70
CA LYS A 409 -23.91 11.41 3.49
C LYS A 409 -24.58 11.95 2.22
N ASN A 410 -25.29 11.09 1.50
CA ASN A 410 -25.95 11.47 0.25
C ASN A 410 -27.28 12.18 0.56
N PRO A 411 -27.52 13.41 0.07
CA PRO A 411 -28.80 14.09 0.22
C PRO A 411 -29.94 13.36 -0.48
N ASP A 412 -29.64 12.55 -1.52
CA ASP A 412 -30.61 11.74 -2.27
C ASP A 412 -30.72 10.31 -1.72
N LYS A 413 -30.26 10.06 -0.50
CA LYS A 413 -30.34 8.74 0.14
C LYS A 413 -31.76 8.18 0.04
N ASN A 414 -31.87 6.97 -0.52
CA ASN A 414 -33.14 6.30 -0.68
C ASN A 414 -32.96 4.79 -0.53
N ASP A 415 -33.30 4.30 0.67
CA ASP A 415 -33.12 2.90 1.01
C ASP A 415 -33.97 1.95 0.15
N GLU A 416 -35.16 2.37 -0.31
CA GLU A 416 -36.00 1.55 -1.19
C GLU A 416 -35.36 1.35 -2.57
N LYS A 417 -34.84 2.43 -3.16
CA LYS A 417 -34.12 2.33 -4.44
C LYS A 417 -32.83 1.54 -4.28
N ALA A 418 -32.11 1.74 -3.17
CA ALA A 418 -30.90 0.98 -2.87
C ALA A 418 -31.18 -0.52 -2.78
N VAL A 419 -32.19 -0.91 -2.02
CA VAL A 419 -32.65 -2.31 -1.87
C VAL A 419 -33.14 -2.88 -3.19
N TYR A 420 -33.89 -2.12 -3.99
CA TYR A 420 -34.33 -2.54 -5.31
C TYR A 420 -33.16 -2.98 -6.22
N TRP A 421 -32.10 -2.16 -6.28
CA TRP A 421 -30.92 -2.50 -7.08
C TRP A 421 -30.08 -3.61 -6.44
N ALA A 422 -29.95 -3.61 -5.10
CA ALA A 422 -29.24 -4.63 -4.37
C ALA A 422 -29.87 -6.03 -4.57
N GLU A 423 -31.18 -6.18 -4.49
CA GLU A 423 -31.85 -7.45 -4.72
C GLU A 423 -31.66 -7.99 -6.14
N ARG A 424 -31.64 -7.13 -7.15
CA ARG A 424 -31.37 -7.54 -8.54
C ARG A 424 -29.94 -8.10 -8.70
N VAL A 425 -28.96 -7.42 -8.13
CA VAL A 425 -27.56 -7.85 -8.17
C VAL A 425 -27.34 -9.12 -7.32
N ALA A 426 -27.94 -9.17 -6.13
CA ALA A 426 -27.83 -10.32 -5.24
C ALA A 426 -28.43 -11.59 -5.84
N LYS A 427 -29.55 -11.48 -6.58
CA LYS A 427 -30.18 -12.60 -7.32
C LYS A 427 -29.26 -13.14 -8.43
N LYS A 428 -28.35 -12.32 -8.97
CA LYS A 428 -27.35 -12.76 -9.95
C LYS A 428 -26.16 -13.49 -9.32
N GLY A 429 -26.15 -13.70 -8.01
CA GLY A 429 -25.15 -14.47 -7.31
C GLY A 429 -23.95 -13.64 -6.81
N ASP A 430 -24.05 -12.31 -6.73
CA ASP A 430 -22.96 -11.48 -6.21
C ASP A 430 -22.85 -11.56 -4.69
N ALA A 431 -21.85 -12.30 -4.19
CA ALA A 431 -21.65 -12.53 -2.77
C ALA A 431 -21.44 -11.25 -1.95
N SER A 432 -20.77 -10.24 -2.50
CA SER A 432 -20.54 -8.96 -1.81
C SER A 432 -21.84 -8.18 -1.63
N THR A 433 -22.70 -8.17 -2.66
CA THR A 433 -24.03 -7.54 -2.58
C THR A 433 -24.97 -8.31 -1.67
N GLN A 434 -24.95 -9.65 -1.72
CA GLN A 434 -25.70 -10.49 -0.80
C GLN A 434 -25.32 -10.22 0.66
N PHE A 435 -24.02 -10.10 0.95
CA PHE A 435 -23.52 -9.70 2.26
C PHE A 435 -24.02 -8.31 2.68
N SER A 436 -23.88 -7.31 1.80
CA SER A 436 -24.32 -5.93 2.09
C SER A 436 -25.84 -5.86 2.36
N LEU A 437 -26.63 -6.59 1.57
CA LEU A 437 -28.08 -6.67 1.71
C LEU A 437 -28.48 -7.41 2.98
N GLY A 438 -27.78 -8.51 3.31
CA GLY A 438 -27.96 -9.24 4.56
C GLY A 438 -27.69 -8.33 5.76
N LYS A 439 -26.58 -7.61 5.74
CA LYS A 439 -26.21 -6.66 6.80
C LYS A 439 -27.22 -5.52 6.95
N TYR A 440 -27.75 -4.99 5.84
CA TYR A 440 -28.80 -3.98 5.86
C TYR A 440 -30.04 -4.50 6.61
N TYR A 441 -30.54 -5.68 6.28
CA TYR A 441 -31.70 -6.26 6.93
C TYR A 441 -31.45 -6.66 8.39
N MET A 442 -30.21 -6.92 8.79
CA MET A 442 -29.79 -7.15 10.18
C MET A 442 -29.61 -5.86 10.98
N THR A 443 -29.77 -4.67 10.38
CA THR A 443 -29.67 -3.40 11.10
C THR A 443 -30.73 -3.32 12.18
N MET A 444 -30.33 -2.95 13.40
CA MET A 444 -31.25 -2.75 14.53
C MET A 444 -31.98 -1.43 14.40
N VAL A 445 -33.30 -1.47 14.46
CA VAL A 445 -34.19 -0.31 14.43
C VAL A 445 -35.10 -0.29 15.66
N PRO A 446 -35.59 0.88 16.14
CA PRO A 446 -36.52 0.96 17.23
C PRO A 446 -37.82 0.15 16.91
N ASP A 447 -38.29 -0.66 17.83
CA ASP A 447 -39.55 -1.40 17.71
C ASP A 447 -40.75 -0.48 17.99
N VAL A 448 -41.03 0.42 17.05
CA VAL A 448 -42.15 1.35 17.14
C VAL A 448 -43.33 0.73 16.40
N LYS A 449 -44.47 0.51 17.10
CA LYS A 449 -45.72 0.11 16.42
C LYS A 449 -46.10 1.22 15.43
N PRO A 450 -46.53 0.87 14.20
CA PRO A 450 -46.97 1.88 13.24
C PRO A 450 -48.13 2.68 13.83
N GLN A 451 -48.01 3.99 13.96
CA GLN A 451 -49.14 4.86 14.23
C GLN A 451 -50.08 4.82 13.02
N PRO A 452 -51.40 4.74 13.23
CA PRO A 452 -52.33 4.83 12.13
C PRO A 452 -52.12 6.14 11.37
N ALA A 453 -52.04 6.04 10.03
CA ALA A 453 -51.82 7.17 9.17
C ALA A 453 -52.82 8.28 9.45
N THR A 454 -52.35 9.46 9.85
CA THR A 454 -53.17 10.67 9.90
C THR A 454 -53.68 10.98 8.50
N PRO A 455 -54.98 11.27 8.33
CA PRO A 455 -55.53 11.58 7.02
C PRO A 455 -54.86 12.81 6.43
N ALA A 456 -54.50 12.74 5.16
CA ALA A 456 -53.83 13.83 4.44
C ALA A 456 -54.68 15.10 4.50
N PRO A 457 -54.06 16.28 4.76
CA PRO A 457 -54.77 17.56 4.73
C PRO A 457 -55.27 17.86 3.33
N LYS A 458 -56.52 18.30 3.24
CA LYS A 458 -57.17 18.72 1.98
C LYS A 458 -56.37 19.86 1.34
N PRO A 459 -56.25 19.90 -0.02
CA PRO A 459 -55.48 20.94 -0.71
C PRO A 459 -56.15 22.33 -0.57
N THR A 460 -55.42 23.28 -0.06
CA THR A 460 -55.79 24.71 -0.07
C THR A 460 -55.60 25.34 -1.47
N PRO A 461 -56.48 26.30 -1.84
CA PRO A 461 -56.43 26.86 -3.19
C PRO A 461 -55.19 27.74 -3.43
N LYS A 462 -54.67 27.66 -4.64
CA LYS A 462 -53.53 28.46 -5.14
C LYS A 462 -53.85 29.93 -5.11
N GLN A 463 -53.12 30.74 -4.34
CA GLN A 463 -53.02 32.18 -4.54
C GLN A 463 -51.96 32.52 -5.58
N THR A 464 -52.42 33.21 -6.61
CA THR A 464 -51.57 33.81 -7.67
C THR A 464 -50.91 35.07 -7.11
N THR A 465 -49.57 35.10 -7.06
CA THR A 465 -48.83 36.33 -6.83
C THR A 465 -48.03 36.75 -8.02
N LYS A 466 -48.19 38.02 -8.37
CA LYS A 466 -47.60 38.75 -9.47
C LYS A 466 -46.08 38.94 -9.29
N LYS A 467 -45.41 38.93 -10.43
CA LYS A 467 -44.00 39.21 -10.65
C LYS A 467 -43.71 40.70 -10.41
N PRO A 468 -42.63 41.09 -9.70
CA PRO A 468 -42.06 42.42 -9.84
C PRO A 468 -40.84 42.47 -10.74
N ALA A 469 -40.68 43.61 -11.38
CA ALA A 469 -39.75 43.95 -12.41
C ALA A 469 -38.29 44.15 -11.95
N ALA A 470 -37.40 44.05 -12.94
CA ALA A 470 -35.96 44.26 -12.87
C ALA A 470 -35.59 45.71 -12.44
N THR A 471 -34.56 45.84 -11.62
CA THR A 471 -33.80 47.07 -11.48
C THR A 471 -32.31 46.84 -11.50
N ALA A 472 -31.63 47.80 -12.07
CA ALA A 472 -30.31 47.80 -12.65
C ALA A 472 -29.14 47.73 -11.66
N THR A 473 -28.01 47.29 -12.17
CA THR A 473 -26.63 47.37 -11.69
C THR A 473 -26.15 48.75 -11.35
N PRO A 474 -25.14 48.91 -10.50
CA PRO A 474 -24.08 49.86 -10.80
C PRO A 474 -22.70 49.21 -10.89
N THR A 475 -22.04 49.57 -11.95
CA THR A 475 -20.65 49.47 -12.29
C THR A 475 -19.77 50.24 -11.33
N VAL A 476 -18.67 49.66 -10.85
CA VAL A 476 -17.54 50.40 -10.30
C VAL A 476 -16.24 49.92 -10.92
N ALA A 477 -15.41 50.88 -11.26
CA ALA A 477 -14.31 50.90 -12.16
C ALA A 477 -13.05 50.18 -11.66
N VAL A 478 -12.32 49.69 -12.67
CA VAL A 478 -10.97 49.12 -12.66
C VAL A 478 -9.92 50.19 -12.36
N THR A 479 -8.95 49.90 -11.53
CA THR A 479 -7.61 50.47 -11.67
C THR A 479 -6.59 49.36 -11.81
N SER A 480 -5.80 49.49 -12.83
CA SER A 480 -4.75 48.60 -13.32
C SER A 480 -3.49 48.65 -12.51
N SER A 481 -2.83 47.49 -12.29
CA SER A 481 -1.38 47.42 -12.23
C SER A 481 -0.87 46.08 -12.74
N ARG A 482 -0.07 46.21 -13.73
CA ARG A 482 0.84 45.39 -14.53
C ARG A 482 1.10 43.93 -14.11
N SER A 483 0.89 43.14 -15.13
CA SER A 483 1.26 41.76 -15.41
C SER A 483 2.76 41.44 -15.21
N ILE A 484 3.02 40.26 -14.64
CA ILE A 484 4.14 39.41 -14.99
C ILE A 484 3.52 38.03 -15.27
N GLU A 485 3.60 37.62 -16.50
CA GLU A 485 3.29 36.24 -16.90
C GLU A 485 4.41 35.31 -16.40
N PRO A 486 4.04 34.16 -15.89
CA PRO A 486 4.85 32.98 -16.08
C PRO A 486 4.00 31.77 -16.50
N ASN A 487 3.82 31.59 -17.76
CA ASN A 487 3.37 30.34 -18.31
C ASN A 487 4.58 29.50 -18.69
N SER A 488 5.10 28.68 -17.76
CA SER A 488 5.83 27.47 -18.09
C SER A 488 5.19 26.29 -17.37
N PRO A 489 5.08 25.12 -17.99
CA PRO A 489 4.54 23.90 -17.37
C PRO A 489 5.25 23.51 -16.06
N GLU A 490 6.49 23.97 -15.89
CA GLU A 490 7.32 23.75 -14.69
C GLU A 490 6.91 24.63 -13.51
N ALA A 491 6.46 25.85 -13.77
CA ALA A 491 5.94 26.75 -12.71
C ALA A 491 4.59 26.26 -12.17
N GLU A 492 3.72 25.71 -13.03
CA GLU A 492 2.46 25.08 -12.60
C GLU A 492 2.70 23.79 -11.83
N ALA A 493 3.63 22.93 -12.27
CA ALA A 493 4.01 21.71 -11.54
C ALA A 493 4.58 22.03 -10.16
N ARG A 494 5.38 23.11 -10.04
CA ARG A 494 5.95 23.57 -8.78
C ARG A 494 4.90 24.19 -7.85
N ALA A 495 3.95 24.93 -8.39
CA ALA A 495 2.84 25.51 -7.62
C ALA A 495 1.88 24.43 -7.13
N GLU A 496 1.60 23.40 -7.93
CA GLU A 496 0.77 22.25 -7.57
C GLU A 496 1.46 21.38 -6.51
N LEU A 497 2.77 21.19 -6.60
CA LEU A 497 3.57 20.49 -5.58
C LEU A 497 3.52 21.20 -4.22
N LEU A 498 3.64 22.52 -4.21
CA LEU A 498 3.55 23.35 -2.99
C LEU A 498 2.14 23.38 -2.41
N ARG A 499 1.09 23.31 -3.23
CA ARG A 499 -0.31 23.16 -2.78
C ARG A 499 -0.54 21.81 -2.13
N ARG A 500 0.00 20.72 -2.69
CA ARG A 500 -0.09 19.36 -2.11
C ARG A 500 0.67 19.22 -0.80
N GLN A 501 1.79 19.94 -0.62
CA GLN A 501 2.54 19.97 0.63
C GLN A 501 1.82 20.72 1.76
N ARG A 502 0.93 21.68 1.45
CA ARG A 502 0.14 22.44 2.45
C ARG A 502 -1.19 21.77 2.82
N GLY A 503 -1.65 20.80 2.04
CA GLY A 503 -2.87 20.02 2.25
C GLY A 503 -2.59 18.63 2.81
N GLY A 504 -1.94 18.54 3.98
CA GLY A 504 -1.69 17.26 4.62
C GLY A 504 -2.96 16.52 5.00
N LYS A 505 -3.30 15.46 4.25
CA LYS A 505 -3.94 14.20 4.68
C LYS A 505 -4.16 13.33 3.45
N SER A 506 -3.12 12.63 3.03
CA SER A 506 -3.25 11.46 2.16
C SER A 506 -3.74 10.29 3.02
N ILE A 507 -5.04 10.05 2.99
CA ILE A 507 -5.61 8.80 3.51
C ILE A 507 -5.39 7.76 2.42
N SER A 508 -4.62 6.71 2.72
CA SER A 508 -4.34 5.61 1.80
C SER A 508 -5.64 4.99 1.27
N SER A 509 -5.66 4.60 -0.01
CA SER A 509 -6.80 3.99 -0.70
C SER A 509 -7.39 2.76 0.02
N ALA A 510 -6.57 2.05 0.81
CA ALA A 510 -7.02 0.95 1.67
C ALA A 510 -7.89 1.44 2.84
N LYS A 511 -7.59 2.60 3.45
CA LYS A 511 -8.47 3.20 4.48
C LYS A 511 -9.78 3.73 3.90
N GLN A 512 -9.80 4.18 2.64
CA GLN A 512 -11.05 4.57 1.99
C GLN A 512 -11.95 3.38 1.69
N GLN A 513 -11.43 2.22 1.28
CA GLN A 513 -12.24 1.00 1.10
C GLN A 513 -12.77 0.47 2.43
N TYR A 514 -12.01 0.56 3.53
CA TYR A 514 -12.49 0.19 4.87
C TYR A 514 -13.47 1.21 5.46
N ALA A 515 -13.30 2.51 5.20
CA ALA A 515 -14.21 3.56 5.71
C ALA A 515 -15.58 3.51 5.03
N VAL A 516 -15.67 3.20 3.73
CA VAL A 516 -16.95 3.00 3.03
C VAL A 516 -17.66 1.73 3.51
N ARG A 517 -16.92 0.69 3.94
CA ARG A 517 -17.49 -0.54 4.49
C ARG A 517 -17.91 -0.44 5.95
N ALA A 518 -17.37 0.50 6.73
CA ALA A 518 -17.69 0.66 8.16
C ALA A 518 -18.81 1.67 8.45
N SER A 519 -19.28 2.45 7.48
CA SER A 519 -20.19 3.57 7.71
C SER A 519 -21.70 3.25 7.59
N ILE A 520 -22.09 1.97 7.54
CA ILE A 520 -23.49 1.59 7.69
C ILE A 520 -23.78 1.34 9.19
N ARG A 521 -23.46 2.31 10.04
CA ARG A 521 -24.09 2.45 11.35
C ARG A 521 -24.89 3.76 11.32
N PRO A 522 -26.19 3.74 11.57
CA PRO A 522 -26.89 4.97 11.89
C PRO A 522 -26.21 5.60 13.11
N ALA A 523 -25.95 6.91 13.07
CA ALA A 523 -25.50 7.64 14.24
C ALA A 523 -26.59 7.52 15.33
N VAL A 524 -26.38 6.64 16.29
CA VAL A 524 -27.21 6.54 17.46
C VAL A 524 -26.89 7.75 18.33
N ALA A 525 -27.79 8.70 18.39
CA ALA A 525 -27.73 9.81 19.31
C ALA A 525 -27.61 9.28 20.75
N GLN A 526 -26.72 9.86 21.56
CA GLN A 526 -26.44 9.44 22.93
C GLN A 526 -27.61 9.65 23.94
N ASN A 527 -28.81 9.96 23.48
CA ASN A 527 -30.04 10.07 24.29
C ASN A 527 -31.20 9.37 23.59
N ALA A 528 -31.08 8.06 23.35
CA ALA A 528 -32.18 7.28 22.81
C ALA A 528 -33.13 6.81 23.93
N PRO A 529 -34.48 6.86 23.74
CA PRO A 529 -35.43 6.35 24.68
C PRO A 529 -35.26 4.82 24.83
N LYS A 530 -35.71 4.24 25.98
CA LYS A 530 -35.68 2.81 26.33
C LYS A 530 -36.62 1.97 25.47
N THR A 531 -36.71 2.20 24.19
CA THR A 531 -37.54 1.45 23.24
C THR A 531 -36.83 0.15 22.88
N PRO A 532 -37.46 -1.01 22.88
CA PRO A 532 -36.89 -2.26 22.41
C PRO A 532 -36.38 -2.13 20.97
N MET A 533 -35.19 -2.71 20.67
CA MET A 533 -34.63 -2.71 19.34
C MET A 533 -34.88 -4.07 18.69
N LYS A 534 -35.21 -4.07 17.41
CA LYS A 534 -35.34 -5.29 16.60
C LYS A 534 -34.61 -5.19 15.28
N HIS A 535 -34.28 -6.31 14.67
CA HIS A 535 -33.76 -6.31 13.30
C HIS A 535 -34.82 -5.80 12.32
N LEU A 536 -34.39 -5.04 11.32
CA LEU A 536 -35.26 -4.51 10.26
C LEU A 536 -36.04 -5.65 9.57
N ASN A 537 -35.34 -6.74 9.22
CA ASN A 537 -35.90 -7.99 8.76
C ASN A 537 -34.92 -9.16 8.97
N GLU A 538 -34.96 -9.77 10.16
CA GLU A 538 -34.03 -10.83 10.57
C GLU A 538 -34.01 -12.01 9.57
N THR A 539 -35.21 -12.47 9.12
CA THR A 539 -35.29 -13.60 8.19
C THR A 539 -34.62 -13.32 6.86
N LYS A 540 -34.87 -12.15 6.25
CA LYS A 540 -34.18 -11.75 5.02
C LYS A 540 -32.69 -11.51 5.26
N GLY A 541 -32.32 -10.96 6.41
CA GLY A 541 -30.94 -10.72 6.78
C GLY A 541 -30.12 -12.02 6.82
N VAL A 542 -30.59 -12.99 7.57
CA VAL A 542 -29.96 -14.32 7.67
C VAL A 542 -29.96 -15.03 6.32
N HIS A 543 -31.02 -14.95 5.53
CA HIS A 543 -31.10 -15.55 4.19
C HIS A 543 -29.94 -15.03 3.27
N TRP A 544 -29.79 -13.71 3.18
CA TRP A 544 -28.78 -13.14 2.30
C TRP A 544 -27.35 -13.34 2.83
N LEU A 545 -27.15 -13.29 4.16
CA LEU A 545 -25.86 -13.66 4.77
C LEU A 545 -25.49 -15.11 4.48
N ALA A 546 -26.46 -16.05 4.58
CA ALA A 546 -26.23 -17.44 4.27
C ALA A 546 -25.83 -17.64 2.79
N LYS A 547 -26.55 -17.00 1.87
CA LYS A 547 -26.19 -17.02 0.43
C LYS A 547 -24.76 -16.52 0.15
N ALA A 548 -24.33 -15.46 0.80
CA ALA A 548 -22.98 -14.95 0.69
C ALA A 548 -21.95 -15.92 1.31
N ALA A 549 -22.29 -16.51 2.47
CA ALA A 549 -21.43 -17.48 3.18
C ALA A 549 -21.27 -18.79 2.40
N GLU A 550 -22.28 -19.28 1.69
CA GLU A 550 -22.21 -20.41 0.76
C GLU A 550 -21.15 -20.18 -0.33
N GLN A 551 -20.94 -18.94 -0.75
CA GLN A 551 -19.90 -18.53 -1.68
C GLN A 551 -18.58 -18.17 -1.00
N ASN A 552 -18.40 -18.55 0.26
CA ASN A 552 -17.18 -18.32 1.03
C ASN A 552 -16.84 -16.84 1.28
N ASN A 553 -17.84 -15.94 1.28
CA ASN A 553 -17.63 -14.58 1.73
C ASN A 553 -17.28 -14.57 3.23
N VAL A 554 -16.06 -14.15 3.55
CA VAL A 554 -15.47 -14.27 4.90
C VAL A 554 -16.17 -13.37 5.92
N GLU A 555 -16.62 -12.19 5.47
CA GLU A 555 -17.38 -11.26 6.29
C GLU A 555 -18.78 -11.84 6.63
N ALA A 556 -19.46 -12.44 5.64
CA ALA A 556 -20.76 -13.06 5.85
C ALA A 556 -20.67 -14.26 6.79
N LEU A 557 -19.64 -15.10 6.66
CA LEU A 557 -19.36 -16.18 7.59
C LEU A 557 -19.17 -15.63 9.01
N ASN A 558 -18.40 -14.56 9.19
CA ASN A 558 -18.18 -13.96 10.50
C ASN A 558 -19.47 -13.35 11.08
N GLU A 559 -20.25 -12.63 10.29
CA GLU A 559 -21.52 -12.04 10.74
C GLU A 559 -22.55 -13.12 11.12
N LEU A 560 -22.66 -14.22 10.36
CA LEU A 560 -23.48 -15.37 10.74
C LEU A 560 -22.97 -16.04 12.03
N GLY A 561 -21.66 -16.16 12.17
CA GLY A 561 -21.05 -16.65 13.41
C GLY A 561 -21.47 -15.81 14.60
N SER A 562 -21.40 -14.49 14.48
CA SER A 562 -21.81 -13.53 15.52
C SER A 562 -23.32 -13.63 15.81
N TYR A 563 -24.15 -13.71 14.77
CA TYR A 563 -25.60 -13.90 14.92
C TYR A 563 -25.94 -15.18 15.70
N TYR A 564 -25.33 -16.32 15.33
CA TYR A 564 -25.57 -17.59 16.03
C TYR A 564 -25.03 -17.58 17.46
N PHE A 565 -23.91 -16.86 17.68
CA PHE A 565 -23.35 -16.68 19.02
C PHE A 565 -24.29 -15.90 19.94
N GLU A 566 -24.90 -14.81 19.46
CA GLU A 566 -25.89 -14.03 20.18
C GLU A 566 -27.17 -14.86 20.50
N LYS A 567 -27.56 -15.79 19.59
CA LYS A 567 -28.65 -16.73 19.80
C LYS A 567 -28.21 -17.95 20.66
N GLN A 568 -27.02 -17.96 21.23
CA GLN A 568 -26.44 -19.04 22.04
C GLN A 568 -26.29 -20.37 21.28
N ASN A 569 -26.36 -20.36 19.98
CA ASN A 569 -26.13 -21.53 19.13
C ASN A 569 -24.61 -21.62 18.85
N PHE A 570 -23.84 -22.00 19.88
CA PHE A 570 -22.39 -22.00 19.81
C PHE A 570 -21.80 -22.97 18.78
N GLY A 571 -22.50 -24.07 18.45
CA GLY A 571 -22.07 -25.01 17.41
C GLY A 571 -22.05 -24.39 16.04
N GLN A 572 -23.12 -23.70 15.63
CA GLN A 572 -23.18 -22.99 14.36
C GLN A 572 -22.27 -21.74 14.36
N ALA A 573 -22.17 -21.04 15.47
CA ALA A 573 -21.25 -19.91 15.63
C ALA A 573 -19.80 -20.34 15.37
N LEU A 574 -19.36 -21.40 16.07
CA LEU A 574 -18.00 -21.94 15.93
C LEU A 574 -17.70 -22.39 14.50
N ALA A 575 -18.61 -23.14 13.86
CA ALA A 575 -18.41 -23.60 12.48
C ALA A 575 -18.23 -22.44 11.48
N ASN A 576 -18.97 -21.35 11.65
CA ASN A 576 -18.86 -20.18 10.82
C ASN A 576 -17.57 -19.38 11.11
N PHE A 577 -17.19 -19.20 12.38
CA PHE A 577 -15.93 -18.56 12.75
C PHE A 577 -14.73 -19.37 12.26
N GLN A 578 -14.74 -20.70 12.34
CA GLN A 578 -13.70 -21.57 11.82
C GLN A 578 -13.50 -21.39 10.31
N LYS A 579 -14.61 -21.41 9.54
CA LYS A 579 -14.56 -21.20 8.08
C LYS A 579 -14.02 -19.81 7.72
N SER A 580 -14.40 -18.78 8.46
CA SER A 580 -13.91 -17.42 8.27
C SER A 580 -12.42 -17.29 8.63
N ALA A 581 -11.99 -17.87 9.76
CA ALA A 581 -10.62 -17.88 10.22
C ALA A 581 -9.67 -18.66 9.30
N GLN A 582 -10.09 -19.81 8.78
CA GLN A 582 -9.35 -20.61 7.81
C GLN A 582 -9.09 -19.87 6.49
N ARG A 583 -9.93 -18.90 6.16
CA ARG A 583 -9.77 -18.01 4.99
C ARG A 583 -9.06 -16.72 5.35
N ASP A 584 -8.33 -16.76 6.43
CA ASP A 584 -7.42 -15.70 6.83
C ASP A 584 -8.10 -14.35 7.14
N TYR A 585 -9.36 -14.36 7.63
CA TYR A 585 -10.08 -13.15 8.02
C TYR A 585 -9.80 -12.80 9.49
N ALA A 586 -9.25 -11.60 9.74
CA ALA A 586 -8.77 -11.19 11.06
C ALA A 586 -9.85 -11.23 12.15
N GLN A 587 -11.06 -10.72 11.87
CA GLN A 587 -12.15 -10.71 12.83
C GLN A 587 -12.67 -12.12 13.09
N GLY A 588 -12.70 -13.01 12.07
CA GLY A 588 -13.03 -14.43 12.23
C GLY A 588 -12.02 -15.17 13.11
N GLN A 589 -10.72 -14.90 12.91
CA GLN A 589 -9.65 -15.43 13.77
C GLN A 589 -9.80 -14.95 15.21
N TYR A 590 -10.11 -13.67 15.44
CA TYR A 590 -10.37 -13.11 16.76
C TYR A 590 -11.57 -13.76 17.45
N ASN A 591 -12.69 -13.93 16.75
CA ASN A 591 -13.90 -14.52 17.30
C ASN A 591 -13.71 -16.01 17.60
N LEU A 592 -12.97 -16.73 16.74
CA LEU A 592 -12.57 -18.11 17.02
C LEU A 592 -11.65 -18.22 18.25
N ALA A 593 -10.71 -17.28 18.40
CA ALA A 593 -9.86 -17.18 19.57
C ALA A 593 -10.70 -16.99 20.87
N ASN A 594 -11.72 -16.12 20.84
CA ASN A 594 -12.64 -15.92 21.95
C ASN A 594 -13.42 -17.21 22.29
N CYS A 595 -13.82 -18.01 21.28
CA CYS A 595 -14.46 -19.30 21.53
C CYS A 595 -13.52 -20.26 22.28
N TYR A 596 -12.25 -20.37 21.86
CA TYR A 596 -11.25 -21.19 22.58
C TYR A 596 -10.93 -20.64 23.98
N TYR A 597 -10.85 -19.32 24.14
CA TYR A 597 -10.53 -18.68 25.41
C TYR A 597 -11.61 -18.93 26.45
N ASN A 598 -12.89 -18.85 26.06
CA ASN A 598 -14.03 -18.98 26.96
C ASN A 598 -14.62 -20.40 27.02
N GLY A 599 -14.28 -21.28 26.07
CA GLY A 599 -14.90 -22.62 25.96
C GLY A 599 -16.30 -22.62 25.35
N ASN A 600 -16.59 -21.65 24.42
CA ASN A 600 -17.92 -21.51 23.83
C ASN A 600 -18.08 -22.45 22.64
N GLY A 601 -18.78 -23.55 22.83
CA GLY A 601 -19.01 -24.55 21.78
C GLY A 601 -17.80 -25.46 21.48
N ILE A 602 -16.72 -25.32 22.21
CA ILE A 602 -15.48 -26.08 22.10
C ILE A 602 -14.74 -26.09 23.43
N ASP A 603 -13.90 -27.10 23.69
CA ASP A 603 -13.08 -27.16 24.89
C ASP A 603 -12.16 -25.93 25.00
N ARG A 604 -12.10 -25.37 26.21
CA ARG A 604 -11.27 -24.21 26.49
C ARG A 604 -9.78 -24.53 26.29
N SER A 605 -9.09 -23.68 25.53
CA SER A 605 -7.65 -23.80 25.29
C SER A 605 -7.04 -22.42 25.13
N TYR A 606 -6.32 -21.96 26.15
CA TYR A 606 -5.59 -20.67 26.11
C TYR A 606 -4.49 -20.68 25.06
N GLU A 607 -3.82 -21.80 24.81
CA GLU A 607 -2.79 -21.94 23.79
C GLU A 607 -3.37 -21.70 22.38
N LYS A 608 -4.48 -22.39 22.03
CA LYS A 608 -5.15 -22.16 20.75
C LYS A 608 -5.69 -20.74 20.63
N ALA A 609 -6.23 -20.21 21.73
CA ALA A 609 -6.71 -18.83 21.76
C ALA A 609 -5.58 -17.83 21.47
N ALA A 610 -4.44 -17.94 22.16
CA ALA A 610 -3.27 -17.09 21.96
C ALA A 610 -2.75 -17.17 20.50
N ASN A 611 -2.73 -18.38 19.92
CA ASN A 611 -2.32 -18.58 18.54
C ASN A 611 -3.26 -17.86 17.54
N TYR A 612 -4.58 -17.94 17.71
CA TYR A 612 -5.53 -17.25 16.86
C TYR A 612 -5.57 -15.74 17.10
N TYR A 613 -5.41 -15.26 18.35
CA TYR A 613 -5.22 -13.84 18.62
C TYR A 613 -3.96 -13.31 17.92
N LYS A 614 -2.87 -14.08 17.93
CA LYS A 614 -1.64 -13.73 17.24
C LYS A 614 -1.84 -13.62 15.73
N LEU A 615 -2.57 -14.54 15.09
CA LEU A 615 -2.90 -14.47 13.66
C LEU A 615 -3.71 -13.22 13.32
N SER A 616 -4.68 -12.88 14.14
CA SER A 616 -5.54 -11.70 13.96
C SER A 616 -4.80 -10.39 14.25
N ALA A 617 -3.99 -10.35 15.33
CA ALA A 617 -3.22 -9.17 15.74
C ALA A 617 -2.22 -8.70 14.68
N ARG A 618 -1.62 -9.62 13.95
CA ARG A 618 -0.69 -9.35 12.83
C ARG A 618 -1.32 -8.63 11.65
N LYS A 619 -2.65 -8.64 11.56
CA LYS A 619 -3.45 -7.95 10.54
C LYS A 619 -3.92 -6.59 11.01
N ASP A 620 -3.24 -6.03 11.99
CA ASP A 620 -3.57 -4.75 12.60
C ASP A 620 -5.00 -4.69 13.19
N TYR A 621 -5.56 -5.86 13.58
CA TYR A 621 -6.84 -5.89 14.25
C TYR A 621 -6.66 -5.56 15.74
N ALA A 622 -6.91 -4.31 16.09
CA ALA A 622 -6.61 -3.74 17.41
C ALA A 622 -7.19 -4.54 18.60
N PRO A 623 -8.44 -5.07 18.55
CA PRO A 623 -8.95 -5.91 19.64
C PRO A 623 -8.13 -7.20 19.87
N ALA A 624 -7.59 -7.78 18.78
CA ALA A 624 -6.74 -8.97 18.90
C ALA A 624 -5.36 -8.62 19.41
N GLN A 625 -4.78 -7.47 19.03
CA GLN A 625 -3.52 -6.97 19.58
C GLN A 625 -3.62 -6.76 21.09
N PHE A 626 -4.71 -6.15 21.54
CA PHE A 626 -4.98 -6.00 22.98
C PHE A 626 -5.07 -7.35 23.69
N ARG A 627 -5.83 -8.33 23.15
CA ARG A 627 -5.97 -9.66 23.75
C ARG A 627 -4.66 -10.43 23.76
N LEU A 628 -3.85 -10.32 22.72
CA LEU A 628 -2.53 -10.94 22.68
C LEU A 628 -1.57 -10.32 23.70
N GLY A 629 -1.58 -8.99 23.85
CA GLY A 629 -0.87 -8.31 24.93
C GLY A 629 -1.27 -8.82 26.31
N HIS A 630 -2.59 -9.05 26.52
CA HIS A 630 -3.11 -9.65 27.76
C HIS A 630 -2.61 -11.08 27.98
N CYS A 631 -2.59 -11.91 26.93
CA CYS A 631 -2.05 -13.28 27.02
C CYS A 631 -0.56 -13.25 27.41
N TYR A 632 0.26 -12.37 26.85
CA TYR A 632 1.66 -12.22 27.25
C TYR A 632 1.84 -11.69 28.68
N TYR A 633 0.96 -10.77 29.11
CA TYR A 633 1.03 -10.19 30.45
C TYR A 633 0.71 -11.18 31.55
N HIS A 634 -0.23 -12.11 31.33
CA HIS A 634 -0.67 -13.11 32.30
C HIS A 634 -0.09 -14.50 32.07
N GLY A 635 0.61 -14.76 30.98
CA GLY A 635 1.11 -16.10 30.66
C GLY A 635 0.00 -17.06 30.18
N GLU A 636 -1.09 -16.55 29.61
CA GLU A 636 -2.24 -17.36 29.20
C GLU A 636 -2.02 -18.00 27.83
N GLY A 637 -1.65 -19.29 27.85
CA GLY A 637 -1.39 -20.07 26.63
C GLY A 637 -0.11 -19.70 25.87
N ILE A 638 0.71 -18.84 26.47
CA ILE A 638 2.00 -18.39 25.94
C ILE A 638 2.91 -18.01 27.11
N GLU A 639 4.22 -18.10 26.92
CA GLU A 639 5.19 -17.69 27.96
C GLU A 639 5.00 -16.21 28.33
N GLN A 640 4.94 -15.95 29.66
CA GLN A 640 4.73 -14.60 30.18
C GLN A 640 5.89 -13.67 29.78
N SER A 641 5.58 -12.46 29.34
CA SER A 641 6.58 -11.45 28.96
C SER A 641 6.02 -10.04 28.99
N ASP A 642 6.39 -9.27 30.01
CA ASP A 642 5.96 -7.87 30.14
C ASP A 642 6.46 -7.00 28.98
N SER A 643 7.64 -7.29 28.41
CA SER A 643 8.16 -6.57 27.26
C SER A 643 7.30 -6.79 26.03
N ARG A 644 6.97 -8.06 25.71
CA ARG A 644 6.09 -8.39 24.59
C ARG A 644 4.66 -7.91 24.81
N ALA A 645 4.18 -7.94 26.05
CA ALA A 645 2.87 -7.40 26.40
C ALA A 645 2.82 -5.88 26.11
N ALA A 646 3.84 -5.12 26.53
CA ALA A 646 3.94 -3.70 26.26
C ALA A 646 3.94 -3.38 24.76
N ASP A 647 4.72 -4.14 23.96
CA ASP A 647 4.76 -3.99 22.50
C ASP A 647 3.39 -4.16 21.85
N TRP A 648 2.61 -5.17 22.26
CA TRP A 648 1.28 -5.42 21.73
C TRP A 648 0.23 -4.42 22.23
N PHE A 649 0.34 -3.95 23.48
CA PHE A 649 -0.55 -2.90 24.00
C PHE A 649 -0.29 -1.55 23.30
N GLU A 650 0.97 -1.24 22.97
CA GLU A 650 1.31 -0.04 22.20
C GLU A 650 0.72 -0.11 20.78
N GLN A 651 0.86 -1.25 20.09
CA GLN A 651 0.26 -1.44 18.77
C GLN A 651 -1.28 -1.34 18.83
N ALA A 652 -1.91 -1.93 19.84
CA ALA A 652 -3.35 -1.83 20.04
C ALA A 652 -3.78 -0.36 20.24
N CYS A 653 -3.02 0.40 21.03
CA CYS A 653 -3.23 1.83 21.27
C CYS A 653 -3.10 2.65 19.98
N ASP A 654 -2.04 2.45 19.21
CA ASP A 654 -1.77 3.14 17.94
C ASP A 654 -2.87 2.83 16.89
N ASN A 655 -3.45 1.61 16.94
CA ASN A 655 -4.57 1.20 16.11
C ASN A 655 -5.96 1.55 16.67
N GLY A 656 -6.00 2.34 17.76
CA GLY A 656 -7.22 2.94 18.30
C GLY A 656 -7.95 2.13 19.37
N GLU A 657 -7.36 1.05 19.91
CA GLU A 657 -7.91 0.32 21.06
C GLU A 657 -7.50 1.00 22.38
N LYS A 658 -8.42 1.75 22.95
CA LYS A 658 -8.19 2.56 24.17
C LYS A 658 -7.68 1.71 25.35
N LYS A 659 -8.18 0.50 25.50
CA LYS A 659 -7.73 -0.43 26.56
C LYS A 659 -6.24 -0.79 26.40
N GLY A 660 -5.72 -0.81 25.18
CA GLY A 660 -4.30 -0.97 24.90
C GLY A 660 -3.46 0.16 25.48
N CYS A 661 -3.90 1.42 25.29
CA CYS A 661 -3.25 2.60 25.86
C CYS A 661 -3.22 2.56 27.40
N ASP A 662 -4.32 2.14 28.02
CA ASP A 662 -4.41 2.07 29.49
C ASP A 662 -3.49 0.97 30.04
N MET A 663 -3.46 -0.20 29.44
CA MET A 663 -2.59 -1.30 29.87
C MET A 663 -1.10 -1.02 29.60
N LEU A 664 -0.77 -0.31 28.52
CA LEU A 664 0.61 0.13 28.26
C LEU A 664 1.17 0.94 29.44
N LYS A 665 0.38 1.89 29.97
CA LYS A 665 0.77 2.68 31.16
C LYS A 665 1.03 1.80 32.38
N VAL A 666 0.19 0.78 32.60
CA VAL A 666 0.33 -0.15 33.73
C VAL A 666 1.62 -0.97 33.62
N VAL A 667 1.94 -1.49 32.43
CA VAL A 667 3.13 -2.33 32.21
C VAL A 667 4.41 -1.51 32.26
N THR A 668 4.38 -0.27 31.71
CA THR A 668 5.57 0.61 31.73
C THR A 668 5.83 1.26 33.08
N ALA A 669 4.82 1.45 33.92
CA ALA A 669 4.99 1.96 35.29
C ALA A 669 5.62 0.97 36.26
N LYS A 670 5.70 -0.33 35.91
CA LYS A 670 6.36 -1.38 36.69
C LYS A 670 7.88 -1.48 36.46
N LYS A 671 8.40 -0.81 35.45
CA LYS A 671 9.82 -0.64 35.14
C LYS A 671 10.39 0.61 35.83
#